data_f20145b353a1b3e4cbb5f2355b58f919
#
_entry.id   f20145b353a1b3e4cbb5f2355b58f919
#
_cell.length_a   1.000
_cell.length_b   1.000
_cell.length_c   1.000
_cell.angle_alpha   90.00
_cell.angle_beta   90.00
_cell.angle_gamma   90.00
#
_symmetry.space_group_name_H-M   'P 1'
#
loop_
_entity.id
_entity.type
_entity.pdbx_description
1 polymer ?
#
loop_
_entity_poly.entity_id
_entity_poly.type
_entity_poly.pdbx_seq_one_letter_code
_entity_poly.pdbx_strand_id
1 'polypeptide(L)'
;MKLRLPDDAARPVVLALVWTWVGVSVGRSAWWWLAPTAATLLLFVSRERWAILAIAAIVAGTLAGLLSISRERAVLEAVVPAGRVTLIVTATMDPAPGEYGEAWLLARPAAVVSGDQVVAWQGPPILVSGQVPGGLAAGEQAQVVGRINQRPGWARGTPYAARVSASSIAEVGAASLIVGAGNTVRNRVVDQLGGDRPAAALLAGFLVGATNDLPEVDYEALRRSGLAHFVAVSGSNVAGFLLLWWLALGPIGLGRRRGILGLAGLVLFVVATRWEPSVVRASLMAGTVLAGRVVGWPIDSWTALGASGTLALLVSPELSGDLGFQLSVLATAGILAGHGMLPETWPAWLRTPLGATLSAQVAVLPLLLAVFGSVPLLSPVTNLMAAPMVAFATMTGGIGTILGLAPVTEAGVVAAGAVLVVARAASSWPQVGPLVAAAVVGIVWMARSTRWRPLAALAAALAISGPLVLISPPPRLAAVFLDVGQGDSTLLLGASGQAVLVDGGPNPVGLMAALERYRVEDLALVVVTHAHEDHAGGIAALPGRRTIGQIWYPGGLHSGESWEQILIGAVAFGIPVEVAVPGMVEVIDGMRLEVLGPLRRYEGINDQSVVLWVEAGGASLFLTGDIEVAAQRDLGPQRADVLKVPHHGGSTSDLDWLAASMPRLSIVSVGENDYGHPSPEVLEVLSARSVVVRTDLAGDIVVPLTGDPLRMIPVSSSGRAP
;
A
#
# COMPACT_ATOMS: atom_id res chain seq x y z
N MET A 1 -33.40 -14.23 5.64
CA MET A 1 -32.17 -13.70 6.26
C MET A 1 -32.59 -12.75 7.37
N LYS A 2 -32.44 -13.15 8.62
CA LYS A 2 -32.65 -12.24 9.76
C LYS A 2 -31.29 -11.64 10.10
N LEU A 3 -31.08 -10.36 9.79
CA LEU A 3 -29.93 -9.61 10.30
C LEU A 3 -30.03 -9.53 11.83
N ARG A 4 -28.99 -9.92 12.53
CA ARG A 4 -28.90 -9.71 13.98
C ARG A 4 -28.39 -8.30 14.25
N LEU A 5 -29.33 -7.38 14.43
CA LEU A 5 -29.04 -6.01 14.85
C LEU A 5 -28.70 -5.98 16.35
N PRO A 6 -27.97 -4.93 16.83
CA PRO A 6 -27.74 -4.72 18.24
C PRO A 6 -29.05 -4.75 19.02
N ASP A 7 -29.06 -5.39 20.17
CA ASP A 7 -30.20 -5.36 21.09
C ASP A 7 -30.36 -3.98 21.75
N ASP A 8 -31.41 -3.80 22.55
CA ASP A 8 -31.71 -2.51 23.16
C ASP A 8 -30.62 -2.04 24.15
N ALA A 9 -29.81 -2.94 24.69
CA ALA A 9 -28.71 -2.62 25.60
C ALA A 9 -27.45 -2.17 24.82
N ALA A 10 -27.15 -2.81 23.67
CA ALA A 10 -25.98 -2.50 22.85
C ALA A 10 -26.18 -1.30 21.92
N ARG A 11 -27.42 -1.00 21.48
CA ARG A 11 -27.73 0.11 20.57
C ARG A 11 -27.12 1.45 20.95
N PRO A 12 -27.21 1.93 22.21
CA PRO A 12 -26.63 3.23 22.56
C PRO A 12 -25.10 3.27 22.39
N VAL A 13 -24.44 2.17 22.69
CA VAL A 13 -22.97 2.11 22.58
C VAL A 13 -22.50 2.07 21.12
N VAL A 14 -23.24 1.35 20.25
CA VAL A 14 -22.99 1.34 18.81
C VAL A 14 -23.31 2.71 18.18
N LEU A 15 -24.39 3.35 18.61
CA LEU A 15 -24.71 4.73 18.18
C LEU A 15 -23.63 5.71 18.63
N ALA A 16 -23.09 5.57 19.86
CA ALA A 16 -21.98 6.39 20.31
C ALA A 16 -20.74 6.25 19.40
N LEU A 17 -20.40 5.05 18.94
CA LEU A 17 -19.33 4.85 17.97
C LEU A 17 -19.60 5.61 16.66
N VAL A 18 -20.78 5.46 16.09
CA VAL A 18 -21.13 6.12 14.81
C VAL A 18 -21.05 7.65 14.96
N TRP A 19 -21.64 8.20 16.01
CA TRP A 19 -21.65 9.65 16.25
C TRP A 19 -20.28 10.19 16.65
N THR A 20 -19.46 9.44 17.39
CA THR A 20 -18.06 9.81 17.64
C THR A 20 -17.27 9.86 16.34
N TRP A 21 -17.47 8.86 15.46
CA TRP A 21 -16.82 8.84 14.15
C TRP A 21 -17.20 10.08 13.31
N VAL A 22 -18.49 10.37 13.22
CA VAL A 22 -18.98 11.58 12.54
C VAL A 22 -18.35 12.83 13.16
N GLY A 23 -18.37 12.95 14.48
CA GLY A 23 -17.77 14.06 15.20
C GLY A 23 -16.28 14.24 14.91
N VAL A 24 -15.49 13.17 14.99
CA VAL A 24 -14.05 13.20 14.68
C VAL A 24 -13.81 13.61 13.23
N SER A 25 -14.54 13.01 12.28
CA SER A 25 -14.38 13.31 10.85
C SER A 25 -14.74 14.77 10.55
N VAL A 26 -15.80 15.29 11.15
CA VAL A 26 -16.19 16.69 11.03
C VAL A 26 -15.16 17.61 11.69
N GLY A 27 -14.67 17.26 12.90
CA GLY A 27 -13.63 18.01 13.60
C GLY A 27 -12.31 18.06 12.86
N ARG A 28 -11.97 17.03 12.08
CA ARG A 28 -10.78 16.99 11.21
C ARG A 28 -10.98 17.65 9.84
N SER A 29 -12.18 18.15 9.52
CA SER A 29 -12.51 18.82 8.26
C SER A 29 -12.61 20.34 8.42
N ALA A 30 -12.61 21.07 7.30
CA ALA A 30 -12.93 22.50 7.29
C ALA A 30 -14.40 22.79 7.71
N TRP A 31 -15.23 21.76 7.83
CA TRP A 31 -16.66 21.84 8.11
C TRP A 31 -17.01 21.58 9.58
N TRP A 32 -16.05 21.68 10.51
CA TRP A 32 -16.23 21.42 11.94
C TRP A 32 -17.38 22.19 12.58
N TRP A 33 -17.72 23.37 12.04
CA TRP A 33 -18.83 24.22 12.48
C TRP A 33 -20.21 23.60 12.21
N LEU A 34 -20.31 22.54 11.37
CA LEU A 34 -21.57 21.80 11.17
C LEU A 34 -21.92 20.88 12.35
N ALA A 35 -20.96 20.54 13.21
CA ALA A 35 -21.20 19.64 14.34
C ALA A 35 -22.22 20.21 15.35
N PRO A 36 -22.16 21.50 15.78
CA PRO A 36 -23.18 22.09 16.61
C PRO A 36 -24.56 22.11 15.94
N THR A 37 -24.59 22.33 14.63
CA THR A 37 -25.84 22.34 13.84
C THR A 37 -26.48 20.95 13.80
N ALA A 38 -25.69 19.91 13.54
CA ALA A 38 -26.15 18.51 13.55
C ALA A 38 -26.62 18.08 14.96
N ALA A 39 -25.89 18.47 16.00
CA ALA A 39 -26.26 18.21 17.39
C ALA A 39 -27.58 18.90 17.75
N THR A 40 -27.76 20.14 17.34
CA THR A 40 -29.01 20.91 17.56
C THR A 40 -30.18 20.29 16.82
N LEU A 41 -30.00 19.90 15.55
CA LEU A 41 -31.03 19.22 14.78
C LEU A 41 -31.45 17.88 15.43
N LEU A 42 -30.51 17.12 15.96
CA LEU A 42 -30.81 15.88 16.68
C LEU A 42 -31.65 16.13 17.93
N LEU A 43 -31.46 17.21 18.65
CA LEU A 43 -32.30 17.60 19.81
C LEU A 43 -33.76 17.87 19.40
N PHE A 44 -33.97 18.51 18.25
CA PHE A 44 -35.32 18.88 17.80
C PHE A 44 -36.06 17.72 17.11
N VAL A 45 -35.36 16.85 16.41
CA VAL A 45 -35.97 15.79 15.57
C VAL A 45 -36.12 14.47 16.34
N SER A 46 -35.21 14.16 17.26
CA SER A 46 -35.22 12.88 17.95
C SER A 46 -35.95 12.97 19.29
N ARG A 47 -37.01 12.19 19.41
CA ARG A 47 -37.71 11.95 20.68
C ARG A 47 -37.08 10.80 21.49
N GLU A 48 -35.96 10.28 21.02
CA GLU A 48 -35.33 9.13 21.63
C GLU A 48 -34.44 9.52 22.83
N ARG A 49 -34.53 8.71 23.89
CA ARG A 49 -33.71 8.84 25.13
C ARG A 49 -32.20 8.81 24.88
N TRP A 50 -31.75 8.40 23.67
CA TRP A 50 -30.35 8.28 23.27
C TRP A 50 -29.79 9.55 22.58
N ALA A 51 -30.62 10.56 22.33
CA ALA A 51 -30.19 11.80 21.69
C ALA A 51 -29.08 12.50 22.45
N ILE A 52 -29.18 12.54 23.78
CA ILE A 52 -28.15 13.17 24.64
C ILE A 52 -26.80 12.46 24.48
N LEU A 53 -26.80 11.12 24.45
CA LEU A 53 -25.59 10.34 24.26
C LEU A 53 -24.97 10.58 22.87
N ALA A 54 -25.79 10.62 21.83
CA ALA A 54 -25.35 10.91 20.45
C ALA A 54 -24.72 12.31 20.35
N ILE A 55 -25.34 13.32 20.98
CA ILE A 55 -24.82 14.68 21.02
C ILE A 55 -23.48 14.74 21.77
N ALA A 56 -23.40 14.10 22.94
CA ALA A 56 -22.17 14.02 23.70
C ALA A 56 -21.05 13.34 22.91
N ALA A 57 -21.37 12.27 22.16
CA ALA A 57 -20.42 11.57 21.29
C ALA A 57 -19.95 12.44 20.12
N ILE A 58 -20.85 13.17 19.46
CA ILE A 58 -20.50 14.14 18.39
C ILE A 58 -19.57 15.22 18.94
N VAL A 59 -19.93 15.84 20.07
CA VAL A 59 -19.16 16.94 20.66
C VAL A 59 -17.77 16.45 21.08
N ALA A 60 -17.70 15.32 21.79
CA ALA A 60 -16.43 14.73 22.20
C ALA A 60 -15.54 14.37 21.01
N GLY A 61 -16.14 13.75 19.97
CA GLY A 61 -15.45 13.42 18.75
C GLY A 61 -14.94 14.65 18.00
N THR A 62 -15.77 15.68 17.88
CA THR A 62 -15.38 16.95 17.21
C THR A 62 -14.22 17.63 17.94
N LEU A 63 -14.27 17.70 19.28
CA LEU A 63 -13.18 18.25 20.08
C LEU A 63 -11.89 17.41 19.90
N ALA A 64 -11.99 16.09 19.92
CA ALA A 64 -10.86 15.21 19.69
C ALA A 64 -10.25 15.44 18.30
N GLY A 65 -11.09 15.53 17.25
CA GLY A 65 -10.66 15.82 15.88
C GLY A 65 -9.96 17.17 15.73
N LEU A 66 -10.51 18.24 16.32
CA LEU A 66 -9.90 19.58 16.33
C LEU A 66 -8.55 19.57 17.05
N LEU A 67 -8.46 18.90 18.20
CA LEU A 67 -7.19 18.75 18.95
C LEU A 67 -6.16 17.97 18.16
N SER A 68 -6.55 16.94 17.42
CA SER A 68 -5.65 16.19 16.54
C SER A 68 -5.06 17.07 15.46
N ILE A 69 -5.89 17.79 14.70
CA ILE A 69 -5.40 18.72 13.67
C ILE A 69 -4.52 19.82 14.25
N SER A 70 -4.88 20.38 15.42
CA SER A 70 -4.06 21.40 16.04
C SER A 70 -2.66 20.87 16.43
N ARG A 71 -2.58 19.62 16.91
CA ARG A 71 -1.29 18.93 17.18
C ARG A 71 -0.51 18.66 15.91
N GLU A 72 -1.16 18.18 14.87
CA GLU A 72 -0.53 17.93 13.56
C GLU A 72 0.06 19.23 12.99
N ARG A 73 -0.71 20.33 12.99
CA ARG A 73 -0.23 21.65 12.57
C ARG A 73 0.93 22.14 13.42
N ALA A 74 0.83 22.00 14.74
CA ALA A 74 1.90 22.40 15.63
C ALA A 74 3.22 21.63 15.35
N VAL A 75 3.15 20.38 14.92
CA VAL A 75 4.34 19.61 14.49
C VAL A 75 4.88 20.15 13.17
N LEU A 76 4.02 20.36 12.16
CA LEU A 76 4.44 20.82 10.83
C LEU A 76 4.99 22.27 10.84
N GLU A 77 4.45 23.11 11.74
CA GLU A 77 4.87 24.52 11.89
C GLU A 77 6.02 24.68 12.91
N ALA A 78 6.43 23.61 13.59
CA ALA A 78 7.47 23.69 14.60
C ALA A 78 8.83 24.08 14.01
N VAL A 79 9.45 25.10 14.58
CA VAL A 79 10.80 25.52 14.21
C VAL A 79 11.82 24.63 14.92
N VAL A 80 12.66 23.97 14.13
CA VAL A 80 13.72 23.08 14.61
C VAL A 80 15.06 23.72 14.26
N PRO A 81 16.10 23.63 15.14
CA PRO A 81 17.43 24.16 14.82
C PRO A 81 17.97 23.57 13.52
N ALA A 82 18.33 24.43 12.55
CA ALA A 82 18.89 23.99 11.28
C ALA A 82 20.44 23.88 11.36
N GLY A 83 21.00 22.97 10.60
CA GLY A 83 22.43 22.79 10.48
C GLY A 83 22.96 21.48 11.05
N ARG A 84 24.25 21.43 11.35
CA ARG A 84 24.92 20.23 11.89
C ARG A 84 24.58 20.07 13.38
N VAL A 85 24.08 18.90 13.76
CA VAL A 85 23.63 18.64 15.13
C VAL A 85 24.02 17.23 15.55
N THR A 86 24.14 17.07 16.88
CA THR A 86 24.15 15.76 17.52
C THR A 86 22.94 15.69 18.44
N LEU A 87 22.08 14.73 18.17
CA LEU A 87 20.83 14.53 18.91
C LEU A 87 20.82 13.17 19.60
N ILE A 88 20.23 13.12 20.79
CA ILE A 88 19.72 11.87 21.33
C ILE A 88 18.24 11.82 20.98
N VAL A 89 17.85 10.77 20.29
CA VAL A 89 16.46 10.58 19.82
C VAL A 89 15.92 9.26 20.30
N THR A 90 14.61 9.19 20.53
CA THR A 90 13.91 7.94 20.80
C THR A 90 13.19 7.51 19.51
N ALA A 91 13.50 6.34 18.98
CA ALA A 91 12.83 5.77 17.83
C ALA A 91 11.34 5.55 18.13
N THR A 92 10.45 6.05 17.29
CA THR A 92 9.00 5.85 17.46
C THR A 92 8.48 4.66 16.68
N MET A 93 9.26 4.16 15.73
CA MET A 93 8.98 2.98 14.90
C MET A 93 10.27 2.22 14.61
N ASP A 94 10.16 0.99 14.14
CA ASP A 94 11.30 0.25 13.61
C ASP A 94 11.82 0.94 12.35
N PRO A 95 13.13 0.88 12.07
CA PRO A 95 13.69 1.38 10.83
C PRO A 95 13.02 0.73 9.62
N ALA A 96 12.73 1.53 8.62
CA ALA A 96 12.21 1.07 7.34
C ALA A 96 13.29 1.20 6.27
N PRO A 97 13.32 0.29 5.29
CA PRO A 97 14.25 0.42 4.16
C PRO A 97 13.93 1.72 3.40
N GLY A 98 14.95 2.43 3.04
CA GLY A 98 14.93 3.61 2.19
C GLY A 98 15.56 3.30 0.84
N GLU A 99 15.59 4.29 -0.02
CA GLU A 99 16.27 4.22 -1.32
C GLU A 99 17.81 4.13 -1.11
N TYR A 100 18.50 3.49 -2.03
CA TYR A 100 19.96 3.38 -2.06
C TYR A 100 20.63 2.66 -0.87
N GLY A 101 19.91 1.72 -0.21
CA GLY A 101 20.47 0.95 0.91
C GLY A 101 20.57 1.73 2.22
N GLU A 102 20.05 2.94 2.28
CA GLU A 102 19.82 3.67 3.52
C GLU A 102 18.55 3.17 4.20
N ALA A 103 18.45 3.39 5.51
CA ALA A 103 17.22 3.19 6.24
C ALA A 103 16.70 4.50 6.79
N TRP A 104 15.41 4.59 7.04
CA TRP A 104 14.83 5.75 7.70
C TRP A 104 13.94 5.34 8.87
N LEU A 105 13.81 6.23 9.83
CA LEU A 105 12.93 6.06 10.98
C LEU A 105 12.35 7.39 11.44
N LEU A 106 11.15 7.34 12.00
CA LEU A 106 10.60 8.45 12.76
C LEU A 106 11.14 8.40 14.18
N ALA A 107 11.61 9.53 14.70
CA ALA A 107 12.16 9.64 16.02
C ALA A 107 11.70 10.91 16.73
N ARG A 108 11.68 10.89 18.05
CA ARG A 108 11.46 12.09 18.87
C ARG A 108 12.76 12.49 19.52
N PRO A 109 13.21 13.75 19.33
CA PRO A 109 14.36 14.28 20.05
C PRO A 109 14.12 14.24 21.57
N ALA A 110 15.10 13.75 22.30
CA ALA A 110 15.13 13.71 23.75
C ALA A 110 16.16 14.68 24.33
N ALA A 111 17.29 14.89 23.61
CA ALA A 111 18.32 15.84 23.99
C ALA A 111 19.14 16.30 22.78
N VAL A 112 19.78 17.47 22.93
CA VAL A 112 20.81 17.99 22.03
C VAL A 112 22.15 17.84 22.73
N VAL A 113 23.16 17.33 22.00
CA VAL A 113 24.53 17.22 22.51
C VAL A 113 25.37 18.38 21.91
N SER A 114 25.92 19.22 22.77
CA SER A 114 26.79 20.34 22.37
C SER A 114 28.12 20.28 23.13
N GLY A 115 29.15 19.78 22.48
CA GLY A 115 30.41 19.45 23.14
C GLY A 115 30.20 18.39 24.23
N ASP A 116 30.63 18.65 25.46
CA ASP A 116 30.45 17.74 26.61
C ASP A 116 29.09 17.92 27.34
N GLN A 117 28.25 18.83 26.89
CA GLN A 117 26.96 19.10 27.52
C GLN A 117 25.84 18.41 26.79
N VAL A 118 25.00 17.70 27.55
CA VAL A 118 23.75 17.11 27.07
C VAL A 118 22.59 17.94 27.63
N VAL A 119 21.91 18.67 26.74
CA VAL A 119 20.78 19.51 27.11
C VAL A 119 19.49 18.80 26.73
N ALA A 120 18.64 18.52 27.70
CA ALA A 120 17.34 17.91 27.47
C ALA A 120 16.50 18.78 26.52
N TRP A 121 15.99 18.18 25.45
CA TRP A 121 15.15 18.87 24.46
C TRP A 121 14.08 17.93 23.95
N GLN A 122 12.85 18.17 24.38
CA GLN A 122 11.69 17.43 23.88
C GLN A 122 11.16 18.16 22.62
N GLY A 123 11.74 17.79 21.48
CA GLY A 123 11.36 18.35 20.19
C GLY A 123 10.17 17.61 19.54
N PRO A 124 9.61 18.18 18.45
CA PRO A 124 8.63 17.52 17.62
C PRO A 124 9.23 16.28 16.94
N PRO A 125 8.40 15.36 16.43
CA PRO A 125 8.87 14.23 15.63
C PRO A 125 9.71 14.69 14.45
N ILE A 126 10.79 13.95 14.16
CA ILE A 126 11.70 14.17 13.03
C ILE A 126 11.87 12.88 12.25
N LEU A 127 12.11 13.00 10.95
CA LEU A 127 12.48 11.89 10.08
C LEU A 127 14.00 11.80 10.02
N VAL A 128 14.57 10.68 10.39
CA VAL A 128 16.02 10.42 10.35
C VAL A 128 16.30 9.42 9.25
N SER A 129 17.19 9.75 8.31
CA SER A 129 17.66 8.85 7.25
C SER A 129 19.19 8.67 7.34
N GLY A 130 19.66 7.44 7.04
CA GLY A 130 21.08 7.10 7.06
C GLY A 130 21.35 5.63 7.29
N GLN A 131 22.60 5.29 7.61
CA GLN A 131 22.97 3.92 7.98
C GLN A 131 22.50 3.63 9.42
N VAL A 132 21.37 2.95 9.54
CA VAL A 132 20.79 2.62 10.86
C VAL A 132 21.37 1.29 11.36
N PRO A 133 21.83 1.21 12.63
CA PRO A 133 22.28 -0.06 13.21
C PRO A 133 21.19 -1.13 13.14
N GLY A 134 21.55 -2.34 12.75
CA GLY A 134 20.59 -3.43 12.55
C GLY A 134 19.85 -3.92 13.81
N GLY A 135 20.22 -3.41 15.00
CA GLY A 135 19.56 -3.74 16.27
C GLY A 135 18.60 -2.67 16.78
N LEU A 136 18.57 -1.49 16.18
CA LEU A 136 17.75 -0.38 16.68
C LEU A 136 16.25 -0.68 16.45
N ALA A 137 15.49 -0.64 17.54
CA ALA A 137 14.07 -0.92 17.53
C ALA A 137 13.24 0.24 18.11
N ALA A 138 11.94 0.24 17.88
CA ALA A 138 11.03 1.24 18.44
C ALA A 138 11.15 1.33 19.97
N GLY A 139 11.15 2.55 20.51
CA GLY A 139 11.33 2.87 21.92
C GLY A 139 12.77 2.94 22.40
N GLU A 140 13.74 2.52 21.60
CA GLU A 140 15.16 2.61 21.93
C GLU A 140 15.72 4.01 21.62
N GLN A 141 16.80 4.36 22.30
CA GLN A 141 17.44 5.65 22.13
C GLN A 141 18.68 5.51 21.27
N ALA A 142 18.82 6.43 20.32
CA ALA A 142 19.98 6.53 19.46
C ALA A 142 20.58 7.92 19.49
N GLN A 143 21.92 7.99 19.44
CA GLN A 143 22.64 9.21 19.15
C GLN A 143 22.74 9.36 17.64
N VAL A 144 22.24 10.46 17.11
CA VAL A 144 22.22 10.80 15.70
C VAL A 144 23.12 12.00 15.47
N VAL A 145 24.16 11.83 14.66
CA VAL A 145 25.00 12.92 14.19
C VAL A 145 24.64 13.18 12.75
N GLY A 146 24.24 14.39 12.41
CA GLY A 146 23.79 14.67 11.06
C GLY A 146 23.47 16.14 10.80
N ARG A 147 22.81 16.39 9.67
CA ARG A 147 22.35 17.72 9.28
C ARG A 147 20.83 17.77 9.31
N ILE A 148 20.28 18.69 10.09
CA ILE A 148 18.85 18.99 10.09
C ILE A 148 18.52 19.93 8.94
N ASN A 149 17.52 19.53 8.15
CA ASN A 149 16.87 20.38 7.16
C ASN A 149 15.42 20.57 7.61
N GLN A 150 14.96 21.83 7.69
CA GLN A 150 13.58 22.14 8.01
C GLN A 150 12.69 21.84 6.80
N ARG A 151 12.34 20.59 6.65
CA ARG A 151 11.41 20.09 5.65
C ARG A 151 10.35 19.28 6.38
N PRO A 152 9.26 19.92 6.80
CA PRO A 152 8.15 19.20 7.42
C PRO A 152 7.46 18.30 6.39
N GLY A 153 6.83 17.23 6.88
CA GLY A 153 6.13 16.29 6.00
C GLY A 153 5.43 15.20 6.79
N TRP A 154 5.03 14.16 6.09
CA TRP A 154 4.34 13.00 6.64
C TRP A 154 5.10 11.71 6.33
N ALA A 155 5.15 10.80 7.28
CA ALA A 155 5.68 9.47 7.07
C ALA A 155 4.79 8.45 7.80
N ARG A 156 4.27 7.47 7.07
CA ARG A 156 3.31 6.48 7.58
C ARG A 156 2.16 7.10 8.39
N GLY A 157 1.58 8.21 7.87
CA GLY A 157 0.46 8.90 8.52
C GLY A 157 0.82 9.70 9.78
N THR A 158 2.12 9.85 10.11
CA THR A 158 2.60 10.65 11.24
C THR A 158 3.31 11.90 10.74
N PRO A 159 2.92 13.12 11.21
CA PRO A 159 3.60 14.35 10.82
C PRO A 159 4.98 14.44 11.48
N TYR A 160 5.94 15.00 10.76
CA TYR A 160 7.27 15.35 11.28
C TYR A 160 7.66 16.78 10.90
N ALA A 161 8.46 17.45 11.77
CA ALA A 161 8.82 18.84 11.61
C ALA A 161 10.06 19.07 10.74
N ALA A 162 10.97 18.09 10.67
CA ALA A 162 12.23 18.22 9.95
C ALA A 162 12.76 16.86 9.53
N ARG A 163 13.65 16.87 8.52
CA ARG A 163 14.45 15.69 8.11
C ARG A 163 15.88 15.84 8.62
N VAL A 164 16.45 14.74 9.08
CA VAL A 164 17.86 14.64 9.51
C VAL A 164 18.57 13.64 8.61
N SER A 165 19.48 14.14 7.79
CA SER A 165 20.41 13.28 7.06
C SER A 165 21.56 12.92 7.99
N ALA A 166 21.54 11.69 8.51
CA ALA A 166 22.48 11.22 9.50
C ALA A 166 23.78 10.74 8.85
N SER A 167 24.90 11.27 9.32
CA SER A 167 26.24 10.74 9.00
C SER A 167 26.65 9.58 9.91
N SER A 168 26.04 9.48 11.10
CA SER A 168 26.25 8.40 12.05
C SER A 168 25.05 8.25 12.94
N ILE A 169 24.65 7.00 13.18
CA ILE A 169 23.60 6.62 14.13
C ILE A 169 24.19 5.54 15.05
N ALA A 170 24.11 5.75 16.36
CA ALA A 170 24.61 4.80 17.35
C ALA A 170 23.53 4.58 18.44
N GLU A 171 23.28 3.35 18.81
CA GLU A 171 22.39 3.02 19.92
C GLU A 171 23.04 3.47 21.23
N VAL A 172 22.27 4.15 22.10
CA VAL A 172 22.77 4.71 23.35
C VAL A 172 21.89 4.38 24.56
N GLY A 173 20.69 3.88 24.34
CA GLY A 173 19.79 3.57 25.47
C GLY A 173 18.68 2.59 25.11
N ALA A 174 18.34 1.75 26.08
CA ALA A 174 17.31 0.73 25.95
C ALA A 174 15.90 1.33 26.04
N ALA A 175 14.94 0.64 25.46
CA ALA A 175 13.53 0.94 25.59
C ALA A 175 13.03 0.75 27.04
N SER A 176 11.86 1.32 27.35
CA SER A 176 11.17 1.05 28.62
C SER A 176 10.87 -0.44 28.79
N LEU A 177 10.69 -0.91 30.04
CA LEU A 177 10.49 -2.34 30.37
C LEU A 177 9.43 -3.03 29.50
N ILE A 178 8.28 -2.37 29.31
CA ILE A 178 7.15 -2.95 28.53
C ILE A 178 7.52 -2.99 27.03
N VAL A 179 8.10 -1.91 26.52
CA VAL A 179 8.50 -1.83 25.10
C VAL A 179 9.66 -2.78 24.84
N GLY A 180 10.65 -2.85 25.74
CA GLY A 180 11.77 -3.77 25.64
C GLY A 180 11.33 -5.25 25.67
N ALA A 181 10.34 -5.59 26.50
CA ALA A 181 9.74 -6.93 26.47
C ALA A 181 9.07 -7.23 25.13
N GLY A 182 8.34 -6.26 24.55
CA GLY A 182 7.75 -6.37 23.22
C GLY A 182 8.82 -6.53 22.13
N ASN A 183 9.90 -5.72 22.19
CA ASN A 183 11.05 -5.84 21.29
C ASN A 183 11.68 -7.23 21.36
N THR A 184 11.89 -7.76 22.58
CA THR A 184 12.45 -9.11 22.77
C THR A 184 11.61 -10.18 22.10
N VAL A 185 10.28 -10.14 22.25
CA VAL A 185 9.36 -11.07 21.58
C VAL A 185 9.44 -10.91 20.04
N ARG A 186 9.37 -9.67 19.56
CA ARG A 186 9.41 -9.38 18.12
C ARG A 186 10.73 -9.80 17.50
N ASN A 187 11.86 -9.39 18.08
CA ASN A 187 13.18 -9.69 17.55
C ASN A 187 13.42 -11.20 17.54
N ARG A 188 12.99 -11.93 18.58
CA ARG A 188 13.08 -13.40 18.57
C ARG A 188 12.33 -14.04 17.41
N VAL A 189 11.16 -13.51 17.03
CA VAL A 189 10.39 -13.98 15.87
C VAL A 189 11.12 -13.64 14.56
N VAL A 190 11.57 -12.39 14.42
CA VAL A 190 12.25 -11.92 13.21
C VAL A 190 13.58 -12.66 13.01
N ASP A 191 14.40 -12.81 14.07
CA ASP A 191 15.70 -13.51 13.99
C ASP A 191 15.56 -14.98 13.60
N GLN A 192 14.48 -15.67 14.05
CA GLN A 192 14.25 -17.06 13.69
C GLN A 192 13.63 -17.25 12.30
N LEU A 193 12.90 -16.27 11.82
CA LEU A 193 12.14 -16.33 10.55
C LEU A 193 12.73 -15.44 9.46
N GLY A 194 13.68 -14.58 9.78
CA GLY A 194 14.35 -13.71 8.82
C GLY A 194 15.14 -14.49 7.78
N GLY A 195 15.41 -13.85 6.64
CA GLY A 195 16.16 -14.39 5.51
C GLY A 195 15.30 -14.53 4.24
N ASP A 196 15.92 -15.04 3.17
CA ASP A 196 15.40 -15.06 1.79
C ASP A 196 14.24 -16.05 1.54
N ARG A 197 13.53 -16.48 2.57
CA ARG A 197 12.40 -17.43 2.44
C ARG A 197 11.05 -16.69 2.52
N PRO A 198 10.34 -16.47 1.41
CA PRO A 198 9.06 -15.76 1.40
C PRO A 198 8.01 -16.32 2.37
N ALA A 199 7.98 -17.64 2.55
CA ALA A 199 7.06 -18.29 3.50
C ALA A 199 7.38 -17.95 4.97
N ALA A 200 8.66 -17.81 5.32
CA ALA A 200 9.09 -17.42 6.67
C ALA A 200 8.79 -15.93 6.92
N ALA A 201 9.06 -15.07 5.92
CA ALA A 201 8.69 -13.66 5.97
C ALA A 201 7.16 -13.46 6.13
N LEU A 202 6.35 -14.23 5.40
CA LEU A 202 4.90 -14.20 5.58
C LEU A 202 4.48 -14.65 6.98
N LEU A 203 5.11 -15.69 7.53
CA LEU A 203 4.84 -16.13 8.91
C LEU A 203 5.22 -15.05 9.94
N ALA A 204 6.34 -14.35 9.76
CA ALA A 204 6.72 -13.22 10.60
C ALA A 204 5.68 -12.09 10.52
N GLY A 205 5.14 -11.84 9.33
CA GLY A 205 4.00 -10.96 9.10
C GLY A 205 2.78 -11.37 9.94
N PHE A 206 2.40 -12.65 9.90
CA PHE A 206 1.27 -13.16 10.71
C PHE A 206 1.49 -13.04 12.22
N LEU A 207 2.71 -13.26 12.71
CA LEU A 207 2.99 -13.28 14.15
C LEU A 207 3.16 -11.89 14.76
N VAL A 208 3.94 -11.03 14.10
CA VAL A 208 4.34 -9.73 14.67
C VAL A 208 4.23 -8.55 13.70
N GLY A 209 3.64 -8.75 12.51
CA GLY A 209 3.50 -7.69 11.51
C GLY A 209 4.83 -7.27 10.86
N ALA A 210 5.85 -8.14 10.88
CA ALA A 210 7.12 -7.90 10.20
C ALA A 210 6.99 -8.36 8.75
N THR A 211 6.81 -7.41 7.84
CA THR A 211 6.53 -7.67 6.42
C THR A 211 7.62 -7.16 5.49
N ASN A 212 8.68 -6.54 6.03
CA ASN A 212 9.73 -5.92 5.23
C ASN A 212 10.49 -6.92 4.34
N ASP A 213 10.62 -8.17 4.79
CA ASP A 213 11.32 -9.23 4.06
C ASP A 213 10.39 -10.01 3.10
N LEU A 214 9.10 -9.64 3.02
CA LEU A 214 8.17 -10.26 2.09
C LEU A 214 8.35 -9.66 0.70
N PRO A 215 8.71 -10.48 -0.32
CA PRO A 215 8.87 -9.98 -1.68
C PRO A 215 7.60 -9.29 -2.19
N GLU A 216 7.75 -8.15 -2.86
CA GLU A 216 6.64 -7.36 -3.38
C GLU A 216 5.71 -8.17 -4.30
N VAL A 217 6.29 -9.09 -5.08
CA VAL A 217 5.53 -10.03 -5.93
C VAL A 217 4.55 -10.87 -5.11
N ASP A 218 4.96 -11.32 -3.93
CA ASP A 218 4.12 -12.14 -3.05
C ASP A 218 3.09 -11.29 -2.31
N TYR A 219 3.48 -10.08 -1.90
CA TYR A 219 2.55 -9.12 -1.32
C TYR A 219 1.43 -8.78 -2.31
N GLU A 220 1.77 -8.50 -3.57
CA GLU A 220 0.78 -8.22 -4.61
C GLU A 220 -0.09 -9.43 -4.96
N ALA A 221 0.48 -10.64 -4.97
CA ALA A 221 -0.31 -11.87 -5.15
C ALA A 221 -1.36 -12.02 -4.01
N LEU A 222 -0.97 -11.74 -2.77
CA LEU A 222 -1.87 -11.72 -1.62
C LEU A 222 -2.94 -10.61 -1.76
N ARG A 223 -2.58 -9.45 -2.26
CA ARG A 223 -3.51 -8.33 -2.50
C ARG A 223 -4.53 -8.70 -3.58
N ARG A 224 -4.08 -9.17 -4.74
CA ARG A 224 -4.93 -9.54 -5.88
C ARG A 224 -5.84 -10.75 -5.60
N SER A 225 -5.42 -11.66 -4.75
CA SER A 225 -6.25 -12.80 -4.31
C SER A 225 -7.25 -12.45 -3.20
N GLY A 226 -7.17 -11.23 -2.61
CA GLY A 226 -7.99 -10.80 -1.48
C GLY A 226 -7.51 -11.30 -0.12
N LEU A 227 -6.25 -11.79 -0.03
CA LEU A 227 -5.64 -12.33 1.18
C LEU A 227 -4.74 -11.33 1.91
N ALA A 228 -4.55 -10.09 1.38
CA ALA A 228 -3.68 -9.07 1.99
C ALA A 228 -4.01 -8.77 3.46
N HIS A 229 -5.28 -8.88 3.86
CA HIS A 229 -5.70 -8.67 5.24
C HIS A 229 -5.14 -9.71 6.24
N PHE A 230 -4.59 -10.83 5.78
CA PHE A 230 -3.86 -11.77 6.63
C PHE A 230 -2.41 -11.36 6.86
N VAL A 231 -1.80 -10.58 5.94
CA VAL A 231 -0.41 -10.11 6.06
C VAL A 231 -0.27 -9.15 7.23
N ALA A 232 -1.24 -8.23 7.39
CA ALA A 232 -1.37 -7.43 8.59
C ALA A 232 -1.87 -8.32 9.74
N VAL A 233 -1.28 -8.16 10.93
CA VAL A 233 -1.75 -8.90 12.10
C VAL A 233 -3.23 -8.60 12.31
N SER A 234 -4.05 -9.63 12.27
CA SER A 234 -5.51 -9.51 12.24
C SER A 234 -6.16 -9.81 13.60
N GLY A 235 -7.45 -9.51 13.72
CA GLY A 235 -8.22 -9.88 14.91
C GLY A 235 -8.24 -11.39 15.20
N SER A 236 -8.06 -12.24 14.17
CA SER A 236 -7.93 -13.69 14.34
C SER A 236 -6.64 -14.07 15.07
N ASN A 237 -5.56 -13.29 14.90
CA ASN A 237 -4.29 -13.52 15.58
C ASN A 237 -4.40 -13.17 17.09
N VAL A 238 -5.14 -12.10 17.41
CA VAL A 238 -5.50 -11.77 18.79
C VAL A 238 -6.30 -12.89 19.43
N ALA A 239 -7.28 -13.45 18.71
CA ALA A 239 -8.07 -14.59 19.20
C ALA A 239 -7.21 -15.85 19.37
N GLY A 240 -6.32 -16.14 18.42
CA GLY A 240 -5.34 -17.24 18.50
C GLY A 240 -4.40 -17.08 19.69
N PHE A 241 -3.85 -15.88 19.89
CA PHE A 241 -3.02 -15.53 21.04
C PHE A 241 -3.76 -15.79 22.37
N LEU A 242 -5.00 -15.30 22.51
CA LEU A 242 -5.81 -15.51 23.69
C LEU A 242 -6.14 -16.99 23.89
N LEU A 243 -6.38 -17.74 22.84
CA LEU A 243 -6.61 -19.19 22.93
C LEU A 243 -5.38 -19.91 23.49
N LEU A 244 -4.19 -19.64 22.94
CA LEU A 244 -2.93 -20.21 23.41
C LEU A 244 -2.66 -19.81 24.89
N TRP A 245 -2.87 -18.54 25.20
CA TRP A 245 -2.78 -18.03 26.57
C TRP A 245 -3.73 -18.75 27.53
N TRP A 246 -4.95 -19.00 27.05
CA TRP A 246 -5.99 -19.70 27.82
C TRP A 246 -5.66 -21.17 28.03
N LEU A 247 -5.09 -21.82 27.04
CA LEU A 247 -4.62 -23.22 27.11
C LEU A 247 -3.41 -23.32 28.06
N ALA A 248 -2.46 -22.42 27.98
CA ALA A 248 -1.26 -22.41 28.83
C ALA A 248 -1.59 -22.15 30.32
N LEU A 249 -2.48 -21.21 30.62
CA LEU A 249 -2.85 -20.84 31.99
C LEU A 249 -4.05 -21.62 32.52
N GLY A 250 -4.75 -22.39 31.67
CA GLY A 250 -5.93 -23.15 32.06
C GLY A 250 -5.72 -24.12 33.22
N PRO A 251 -4.69 -24.95 33.16
CA PRO A 251 -4.40 -25.96 34.20
C PRO A 251 -3.98 -25.39 35.58
N ILE A 252 -3.57 -24.10 35.61
CA ILE A 252 -2.94 -23.50 36.80
C ILE A 252 -3.97 -22.99 37.84
N GLY A 253 -5.28 -23.07 37.56
CA GLY A 253 -6.33 -22.75 38.56
C GLY A 253 -6.39 -21.30 39.03
N LEU A 254 -5.94 -20.33 38.22
CA LEU A 254 -5.74 -18.92 38.60
C LEU A 254 -7.02 -18.10 38.82
N GLY A 255 -8.21 -18.64 38.59
CA GLY A 255 -9.48 -17.92 38.72
C GLY A 255 -9.51 -16.57 37.98
N ARG A 256 -9.92 -15.49 38.69
CA ARG A 256 -9.96 -14.11 38.11
C ARG A 256 -8.59 -13.58 37.69
N ARG A 257 -7.48 -14.03 38.30
CA ARG A 257 -6.11 -13.63 37.96
C ARG A 257 -5.74 -13.99 36.54
N ARG A 258 -6.31 -15.07 35.98
CA ARG A 258 -6.14 -15.49 34.60
C ARG A 258 -6.62 -14.40 33.61
N GLY A 259 -7.72 -13.71 33.93
CA GLY A 259 -8.21 -12.58 33.11
C GLY A 259 -7.28 -11.38 33.18
N ILE A 260 -6.73 -11.06 34.33
CA ILE A 260 -5.76 -9.97 34.53
C ILE A 260 -4.48 -10.25 33.73
N LEU A 261 -3.96 -11.48 33.82
CA LEU A 261 -2.80 -11.90 33.05
C LEU A 261 -3.09 -11.89 31.54
N GLY A 262 -4.32 -12.20 31.12
CA GLY A 262 -4.75 -12.08 29.73
C GLY A 262 -4.74 -10.63 29.24
N LEU A 263 -5.17 -9.67 30.06
CA LEU A 263 -5.08 -8.24 29.75
C LEU A 263 -3.61 -7.78 29.62
N ALA A 264 -2.74 -8.21 30.54
CA ALA A 264 -1.31 -7.92 30.46
C ALA A 264 -0.67 -8.52 29.17
N GLY A 265 -1.05 -9.76 28.83
CA GLY A 265 -0.63 -10.40 27.59
C GLY A 265 -1.09 -9.66 26.34
N LEU A 266 -2.33 -9.13 26.32
CA LEU A 266 -2.81 -8.29 25.21
C LEU A 266 -2.00 -7.01 25.04
N VAL A 267 -1.61 -6.35 26.13
CA VAL A 267 -0.74 -5.16 26.10
C VAL A 267 0.61 -5.53 25.48
N LEU A 268 1.24 -6.63 25.94
CA LEU A 268 2.50 -7.11 25.40
C LEU A 268 2.37 -7.45 23.88
N PHE A 269 1.26 -8.06 23.48
CA PHE A 269 0.99 -8.39 22.09
C PHE A 269 0.86 -7.14 21.21
N VAL A 270 0.13 -6.11 21.67
CA VAL A 270 0.00 -4.82 20.97
C VAL A 270 1.37 -4.15 20.79
N VAL A 271 2.21 -4.17 21.83
CA VAL A 271 3.56 -3.61 21.78
C VAL A 271 4.45 -4.38 20.81
N ALA A 272 4.43 -5.71 20.84
CA ALA A 272 5.22 -6.57 19.94
C ALA A 272 4.81 -6.40 18.47
N THR A 273 3.54 -6.07 18.20
CA THR A 273 3.00 -5.80 16.86
C THR A 273 3.05 -4.32 16.45
N ARG A 274 3.80 -3.49 17.19
CA ARG A 274 4.02 -2.05 16.86
C ARG A 274 2.74 -1.22 16.77
N TRP A 275 1.78 -1.46 17.67
CA TRP A 275 0.53 -0.71 17.72
C TRP A 275 -0.28 -0.73 16.42
N GLU A 276 -0.15 -1.81 15.66
CA GLU A 276 -0.89 -2.02 14.40
C GLU A 276 -2.39 -1.70 14.63
N PRO A 277 -3.03 -0.79 13.85
CA PRO A 277 -4.38 -0.31 14.14
C PRO A 277 -5.42 -1.44 14.26
N SER A 278 -5.30 -2.49 13.44
CA SER A 278 -6.14 -3.68 13.47
C SER A 278 -6.01 -4.48 14.78
N VAL A 279 -4.77 -4.60 15.29
CA VAL A 279 -4.46 -5.29 16.55
C VAL A 279 -4.93 -4.47 17.74
N VAL A 280 -4.67 -3.17 17.75
CA VAL A 280 -5.13 -2.26 18.82
C VAL A 280 -6.64 -2.37 18.97
N ARG A 281 -7.40 -2.28 17.89
CA ARG A 281 -8.86 -2.41 17.92
C ARG A 281 -9.30 -3.78 18.42
N ALA A 282 -8.74 -4.85 17.87
CA ALA A 282 -9.09 -6.22 18.29
C ALA A 282 -8.74 -6.48 19.74
N SER A 283 -7.59 -5.96 20.21
CA SER A 283 -7.15 -6.07 21.60
C SER A 283 -8.00 -5.23 22.56
N LEU A 284 -8.43 -4.03 22.14
CA LEU A 284 -9.39 -3.22 22.91
C LEU A 284 -10.74 -3.93 23.03
N MET A 285 -11.24 -4.52 21.94
CA MET A 285 -12.49 -5.27 21.93
C MET A 285 -12.39 -6.52 22.83
N ALA A 286 -11.35 -7.33 22.66
CA ALA A 286 -11.08 -8.50 23.48
C ALA A 286 -10.84 -8.13 24.96
N GLY A 287 -10.09 -7.05 25.20
CA GLY A 287 -9.81 -6.50 26.52
C GLY A 287 -11.09 -6.02 27.21
N THR A 288 -12.00 -5.37 26.51
CA THR A 288 -13.31 -4.95 27.02
C THR A 288 -14.14 -6.15 27.47
N VAL A 289 -14.24 -7.20 26.64
CA VAL A 289 -14.93 -8.45 27.01
C VAL A 289 -14.26 -9.14 28.20
N LEU A 290 -12.94 -9.19 28.21
CA LEU A 290 -12.18 -9.85 29.27
C LEU A 290 -12.27 -9.08 30.59
N ALA A 291 -12.18 -7.75 30.54
CA ALA A 291 -12.36 -6.88 31.71
C ALA A 291 -13.77 -7.03 32.28
N GLY A 292 -14.80 -7.06 31.46
CA GLY A 292 -16.17 -7.32 31.87
C GLY A 292 -16.32 -8.64 32.61
N ARG A 293 -15.68 -9.71 32.12
CA ARG A 293 -15.65 -11.02 32.79
C ARG A 293 -14.92 -10.97 34.14
N VAL A 294 -13.80 -10.25 34.21
CA VAL A 294 -13.03 -10.09 35.49
C VAL A 294 -13.85 -9.36 36.55
N VAL A 295 -14.58 -8.32 36.13
CA VAL A 295 -15.45 -7.53 37.04
C VAL A 295 -16.76 -8.25 37.38
N GLY A 296 -17.15 -9.25 36.57
CA GLY A 296 -18.43 -9.98 36.72
C GLY A 296 -19.58 -9.33 35.91
N TRP A 297 -19.24 -8.48 34.94
CA TRP A 297 -20.20 -7.78 34.06
C TRP A 297 -20.01 -8.25 32.61
N PRO A 298 -20.72 -9.31 32.20
CA PRO A 298 -20.55 -9.85 30.84
C PRO A 298 -20.97 -8.82 29.79
N ILE A 299 -20.06 -8.55 28.86
CA ILE A 299 -20.21 -7.59 27.77
C ILE A 299 -20.43 -8.37 26.46
N ASP A 300 -21.50 -8.06 25.72
CA ASP A 300 -21.77 -8.63 24.42
C ASP A 300 -20.86 -8.04 23.32
N SER A 301 -20.81 -8.72 22.17
CA SER A 301 -19.88 -8.35 21.08
C SER A 301 -20.20 -7.01 20.43
N TRP A 302 -21.46 -6.59 20.36
CA TRP A 302 -21.83 -5.29 19.82
C TRP A 302 -21.41 -4.14 20.73
N THR A 303 -21.66 -4.30 22.03
CA THR A 303 -21.20 -3.35 23.07
C THR A 303 -19.68 -3.26 23.07
N ALA A 304 -18.97 -4.40 22.95
CA ALA A 304 -17.51 -4.41 22.87
C ALA A 304 -17.00 -3.68 21.63
N LEU A 305 -17.63 -3.88 20.46
CA LEU A 305 -17.29 -3.16 19.22
C LEU A 305 -17.50 -1.66 19.37
N GLY A 306 -18.68 -1.26 19.87
CA GLY A 306 -19.03 0.16 20.05
C GLY A 306 -18.12 0.86 21.05
N ALA A 307 -17.88 0.26 22.22
CA ALA A 307 -17.03 0.84 23.25
C ALA A 307 -15.55 0.95 22.82
N SER A 308 -14.99 -0.14 22.26
CA SER A 308 -13.60 -0.16 21.80
C SER A 308 -13.35 0.82 20.66
N GLY A 309 -14.26 0.89 19.69
CA GLY A 309 -14.15 1.81 18.57
C GLY A 309 -14.29 3.29 19.00
N THR A 310 -15.23 3.59 19.89
CA THR A 310 -15.38 4.94 20.47
C THR A 310 -14.11 5.36 21.20
N LEU A 311 -13.58 4.47 22.06
CA LEU A 311 -12.35 4.75 22.81
C LEU A 311 -11.17 4.98 21.87
N ALA A 312 -11.00 4.11 20.84
CA ALA A 312 -9.93 4.26 19.87
C ALA A 312 -9.99 5.61 19.16
N LEU A 313 -11.16 6.05 18.70
CA LEU A 313 -11.35 7.32 18.01
C LEU A 313 -11.13 8.55 18.90
N LEU A 314 -11.45 8.45 20.19
CA LEU A 314 -11.21 9.55 21.13
C LEU A 314 -9.72 9.67 21.53
N VAL A 315 -9.00 8.56 21.59
CA VAL A 315 -7.56 8.54 21.91
C VAL A 315 -6.72 8.88 20.68
N SER A 316 -7.08 8.35 19.52
CA SER A 316 -6.36 8.49 18.25
C SER A 316 -7.34 8.89 17.15
N PRO A 317 -7.72 10.18 17.05
CA PRO A 317 -8.71 10.67 16.09
C PRO A 317 -8.31 10.46 14.61
N GLU A 318 -7.02 10.34 14.32
CA GLU A 318 -6.46 10.01 13.01
C GLU A 318 -6.96 8.67 12.48
N LEU A 319 -7.31 7.73 13.33
CA LEU A 319 -7.91 6.44 12.95
C LEU A 319 -9.22 6.60 12.17
N SER A 320 -9.91 7.73 12.28
CA SER A 320 -11.13 7.98 11.50
C SER A 320 -10.89 7.95 9.99
N GLY A 321 -9.70 8.35 9.54
CA GLY A 321 -9.26 8.30 8.15
C GLY A 321 -8.44 7.05 7.79
N ASP A 322 -8.05 6.23 8.78
CA ASP A 322 -7.27 5.03 8.53
C ASP A 322 -8.11 3.91 7.90
N LEU A 323 -7.71 3.48 6.71
CA LEU A 323 -8.44 2.47 5.94
C LEU A 323 -8.49 1.12 6.66
N GLY A 324 -7.41 0.71 7.31
CA GLY A 324 -7.32 -0.55 8.04
C GLY A 324 -8.30 -0.57 9.22
N PHE A 325 -8.41 0.55 9.96
CA PHE A 325 -9.38 0.72 11.03
C PHE A 325 -10.82 0.67 10.51
N GLN A 326 -11.12 1.40 9.43
CA GLN A 326 -12.44 1.45 8.79
C GLN A 326 -12.88 0.05 8.34
N LEU A 327 -12.04 -0.65 7.56
CA LEU A 327 -12.31 -2.00 7.09
C LEU A 327 -12.53 -2.97 8.26
N SER A 328 -11.74 -2.86 9.30
CA SER A 328 -11.81 -3.74 10.45
C SER A 328 -13.10 -3.56 11.26
N VAL A 329 -13.56 -2.32 11.47
CA VAL A 329 -14.85 -2.03 12.13
C VAL A 329 -16.02 -2.53 11.30
N LEU A 330 -16.01 -2.22 9.98
CA LEU A 330 -17.07 -2.65 9.05
C LEU A 330 -17.13 -4.18 8.93
N ALA A 331 -16.00 -4.86 8.79
CA ALA A 331 -15.94 -6.31 8.73
C ALA A 331 -16.51 -6.96 10.00
N THR A 332 -16.12 -6.45 11.18
CA THR A 332 -16.63 -6.97 12.45
C THR A 332 -18.13 -6.75 12.60
N ALA A 333 -18.62 -5.55 12.27
CA ALA A 333 -20.07 -5.26 12.27
C ALA A 333 -20.81 -6.17 11.27
N GLY A 334 -20.24 -6.38 10.09
CA GLY A 334 -20.77 -7.31 9.08
C GLY A 334 -20.90 -8.75 9.61
N ILE A 335 -19.85 -9.27 10.25
CA ILE A 335 -19.85 -10.62 10.85
C ILE A 335 -20.93 -10.72 11.95
N LEU A 336 -21.02 -9.74 12.83
CA LEU A 336 -22.01 -9.73 13.91
C LEU A 336 -23.46 -9.67 13.36
N ALA A 337 -23.70 -8.83 12.35
CA ALA A 337 -24.99 -8.68 11.72
C ALA A 337 -25.38 -9.90 10.88
N GLY A 338 -24.43 -10.52 10.20
CA GLY A 338 -24.63 -11.63 9.28
C GLY A 338 -24.64 -13.02 9.92
N HIS A 339 -24.45 -13.11 11.22
CA HIS A 339 -24.49 -14.39 11.93
C HIS A 339 -25.82 -15.10 11.68
N GLY A 340 -25.78 -16.32 11.09
CA GLY A 340 -26.98 -17.06 10.68
C GLY A 340 -27.50 -16.70 9.27
N MET A 341 -26.70 -16.04 8.44
CA MET A 341 -27.06 -15.70 7.04
C MET A 341 -27.29 -16.95 6.18
N LEU A 342 -26.54 -18.02 6.41
CA LEU A 342 -26.64 -19.27 5.66
C LEU A 342 -27.63 -20.26 6.33
N PRO A 343 -28.28 -21.12 5.54
CA PRO A 343 -29.28 -22.08 6.04
C PRO A 343 -28.73 -23.03 7.11
N GLU A 344 -29.49 -23.34 8.13
CA GLU A 344 -29.11 -24.28 9.19
C GLU A 344 -28.93 -25.72 8.70
N THR A 345 -29.42 -26.03 7.52
CA THR A 345 -29.24 -27.32 6.86
C THR A 345 -27.80 -27.59 6.40
N TRP A 346 -26.97 -26.55 6.33
CA TRP A 346 -25.56 -26.70 5.95
C TRP A 346 -24.72 -27.15 7.15
N PRO A 347 -23.68 -27.98 6.92
CA PRO A 347 -22.75 -28.37 7.98
C PRO A 347 -22.14 -27.16 8.67
N ALA A 348 -22.08 -27.16 10.01
CA ALA A 348 -21.61 -26.03 10.80
C ALA A 348 -20.16 -25.62 10.47
N TRP A 349 -19.29 -26.59 10.16
CA TRP A 349 -17.90 -26.37 9.79
C TRP A 349 -17.72 -25.56 8.49
N LEU A 350 -18.71 -25.59 7.59
CA LEU A 350 -18.73 -24.82 6.34
C LEU A 350 -19.55 -23.53 6.50
N ARG A 351 -20.74 -23.65 7.10
CA ARG A 351 -21.68 -22.54 7.27
C ARG A 351 -21.10 -21.39 8.07
N THR A 352 -20.39 -21.66 9.17
CA THR A 352 -19.88 -20.61 10.06
C THR A 352 -18.78 -19.79 9.40
N PRO A 353 -17.68 -20.36 8.87
CA PRO A 353 -16.63 -19.57 8.25
C PRO A 353 -17.07 -18.90 6.96
N LEU A 354 -17.85 -19.58 6.12
CA LEU A 354 -18.36 -18.99 4.88
C LEU A 354 -19.32 -17.83 5.16
N GLY A 355 -20.22 -18.01 6.14
CA GLY A 355 -21.15 -16.96 6.56
C GLY A 355 -20.41 -15.74 7.10
N ALA A 356 -19.38 -15.92 7.92
CA ALA A 356 -18.54 -14.85 8.43
C ALA A 356 -17.81 -14.11 7.29
N THR A 357 -17.18 -14.85 6.36
CA THR A 357 -16.46 -14.27 5.22
C THR A 357 -17.40 -13.46 4.32
N LEU A 358 -18.53 -14.01 3.93
CA LEU A 358 -19.49 -13.32 3.06
C LEU A 358 -20.08 -12.08 3.73
N SER A 359 -20.39 -12.15 5.03
CA SER A 359 -20.95 -11.02 5.78
C SER A 359 -19.93 -9.89 5.93
N ALA A 360 -18.68 -10.22 6.24
CA ALA A 360 -17.59 -9.25 6.29
C ALA A 360 -17.41 -8.59 4.92
N GLN A 361 -17.32 -9.39 3.86
CA GLN A 361 -17.07 -8.90 2.51
C GLN A 361 -18.18 -7.97 2.01
N VAL A 362 -19.44 -8.31 2.22
CA VAL A 362 -20.57 -7.43 1.86
C VAL A 362 -20.50 -6.11 2.62
N ALA A 363 -20.08 -6.13 3.88
CA ALA A 363 -19.99 -4.91 4.69
C ALA A 363 -18.84 -4.00 4.26
N VAL A 364 -17.69 -4.56 3.85
CA VAL A 364 -16.52 -3.77 3.43
C VAL A 364 -16.51 -3.41 1.94
N LEU A 365 -17.31 -4.09 1.13
CA LEU A 365 -17.34 -3.96 -0.33
C LEU A 365 -17.49 -2.50 -0.82
N PRO A 366 -18.40 -1.67 -0.28
CA PRO A 366 -18.53 -0.29 -0.74
C PRO A 366 -17.25 0.52 -0.55
N LEU A 367 -16.58 0.33 0.59
CA LEU A 367 -15.33 1.03 0.90
C LEU A 367 -14.18 0.54 0.02
N LEU A 368 -14.06 -0.78 -0.18
CA LEU A 368 -13.03 -1.36 -1.05
C LEU A 368 -13.17 -0.86 -2.50
N LEU A 369 -14.41 -0.81 -3.01
CA LEU A 369 -14.67 -0.29 -4.35
C LEU A 369 -14.39 1.21 -4.48
N ALA A 370 -14.69 1.99 -3.43
CA ALA A 370 -14.42 3.43 -3.43
C ALA A 370 -12.92 3.74 -3.40
N VAL A 371 -12.12 2.92 -2.73
CA VAL A 371 -10.68 3.15 -2.55
C VAL A 371 -9.84 2.48 -3.64
N PHE A 372 -10.14 1.22 -3.96
CA PHE A 372 -9.34 0.43 -4.90
C PHE A 372 -9.95 0.29 -6.29
N GLY A 373 -11.17 0.75 -6.51
CA GLY A 373 -11.89 0.67 -7.78
C GLY A 373 -12.29 -0.73 -8.23
N SER A 374 -11.62 -1.77 -7.74
CA SER A 374 -11.93 -3.16 -8.05
C SER A 374 -11.66 -4.09 -6.85
N VAL A 375 -12.32 -5.24 -6.85
CA VAL A 375 -12.14 -6.27 -5.82
C VAL A 375 -12.07 -7.66 -6.46
N PRO A 376 -11.31 -8.61 -5.88
CA PRO A 376 -11.27 -9.97 -6.38
C PRO A 376 -12.60 -10.67 -6.12
N LEU A 377 -13.27 -11.08 -7.21
CA LEU A 377 -14.60 -11.70 -7.17
C LEU A 377 -14.63 -12.97 -6.32
N LEU A 378 -13.59 -13.78 -6.41
CA LEU A 378 -13.51 -15.09 -5.75
C LEU A 378 -12.78 -15.05 -4.41
N SER A 379 -12.55 -13.87 -3.83
CA SER A 379 -11.89 -13.75 -2.52
C SER A 379 -12.60 -14.53 -1.38
N PRO A 380 -13.94 -14.78 -1.38
CA PRO A 380 -14.53 -15.72 -0.41
C PRO A 380 -13.96 -17.14 -0.48
N VAL A 381 -13.63 -17.60 -1.67
CA VAL A 381 -13.06 -18.94 -1.90
C VAL A 381 -11.62 -18.98 -1.39
N THR A 382 -10.80 -18.00 -1.78
CA THR A 382 -9.40 -17.93 -1.31
C THR A 382 -9.33 -17.81 0.21
N ASN A 383 -10.21 -17.01 0.82
CA ASN A 383 -10.30 -16.85 2.27
C ASN A 383 -10.69 -18.16 2.98
N LEU A 384 -11.65 -18.90 2.43
CA LEU A 384 -12.05 -20.19 2.99
C LEU A 384 -10.92 -21.23 2.93
N MET A 385 -10.10 -21.20 1.86
CA MET A 385 -8.93 -22.07 1.70
C MET A 385 -7.79 -21.64 2.61
N ALA A 386 -7.48 -20.34 2.66
CA ALA A 386 -6.33 -19.82 3.39
C ALA A 386 -6.54 -19.79 4.92
N ALA A 387 -7.76 -19.53 5.41
CA ALA A 387 -8.02 -19.36 6.85
C ALA A 387 -7.52 -20.51 7.74
N PRO A 388 -7.77 -21.81 7.42
CA PRO A 388 -7.24 -22.89 8.23
C PRO A 388 -5.71 -22.98 8.18
N MET A 389 -5.08 -22.64 7.04
CA MET A 389 -3.63 -22.63 6.87
C MET A 389 -3.01 -21.48 7.70
N VAL A 390 -3.58 -20.28 7.66
CA VAL A 390 -3.16 -19.14 8.48
C VAL A 390 -3.29 -19.45 9.96
N ALA A 391 -4.42 -20.02 10.38
CA ALA A 391 -4.60 -20.41 11.79
C ALA A 391 -3.55 -21.43 12.24
N PHE A 392 -3.31 -22.47 11.44
CA PHE A 392 -2.29 -23.49 11.74
C PHE A 392 -0.89 -22.87 11.74
N ALA A 393 -0.53 -22.06 10.74
CA ALA A 393 0.76 -21.37 10.66
C ALA A 393 1.00 -20.47 11.89
N THR A 394 0.02 -19.65 12.26
CA THR A 394 0.11 -18.74 13.41
C THR A 394 0.27 -19.50 14.72
N MET A 395 -0.48 -20.59 14.91
CA MET A 395 -0.40 -21.39 16.15
C MET A 395 0.94 -22.12 16.26
N THR A 396 1.33 -22.87 15.22
CA THR A 396 2.58 -23.66 15.24
C THR A 396 3.80 -22.75 15.19
N GLY A 397 3.78 -21.72 14.32
CA GLY A 397 4.82 -20.71 14.26
C GLY A 397 5.01 -19.98 15.58
N GLY A 398 3.91 -19.51 16.20
CA GLY A 398 3.95 -18.84 17.50
C GLY A 398 4.49 -19.72 18.63
N ILE A 399 4.01 -20.95 18.75
CA ILE A 399 4.51 -21.91 19.75
C ILE A 399 5.98 -22.24 19.48
N GLY A 400 6.31 -22.54 18.22
CA GLY A 400 7.66 -22.93 17.82
C GLY A 400 8.70 -21.86 18.10
N THR A 401 8.41 -20.61 17.72
CA THR A 401 9.33 -19.47 17.92
C THR A 401 9.48 -19.10 19.40
N ILE A 402 8.40 -19.10 20.20
CA ILE A 402 8.46 -18.77 21.62
C ILE A 402 9.24 -19.85 22.39
N LEU A 403 8.99 -21.12 22.12
CA LEU A 403 9.64 -22.26 22.81
C LEU A 403 10.98 -22.66 22.20
N GLY A 404 11.38 -22.12 21.04
CA GLY A 404 12.61 -22.47 20.35
C GLY A 404 12.54 -23.86 19.70
N LEU A 405 11.36 -24.33 19.33
CA LEU A 405 11.12 -25.67 18.75
C LEU A 405 11.16 -25.60 17.21
N ALA A 406 12.35 -25.68 16.62
CA ALA A 406 12.55 -25.54 15.19
C ALA A 406 11.61 -26.41 14.29
N PRO A 407 11.34 -27.71 14.59
CA PRO A 407 10.41 -28.49 13.77
C PRO A 407 8.96 -27.95 13.79
N VAL A 408 8.54 -27.37 14.91
CA VAL A 408 7.20 -26.80 15.06
C VAL A 408 7.12 -25.45 14.33
N THR A 409 8.18 -24.65 14.40
CA THR A 409 8.31 -23.41 13.61
C THR A 409 8.26 -23.72 12.12
N GLU A 410 9.00 -24.74 11.67
CA GLU A 410 9.04 -25.11 10.25
C GLU A 410 7.69 -25.61 9.74
N ALA A 411 6.90 -26.32 10.55
CA ALA A 411 5.53 -26.67 10.20
C ALA A 411 4.67 -25.42 9.96
N GLY A 412 4.89 -24.34 10.73
CA GLY A 412 4.27 -23.04 10.52
C GLY A 412 4.71 -22.38 9.21
N VAL A 413 6.00 -22.45 8.88
CA VAL A 413 6.55 -21.92 7.62
C VAL A 413 5.96 -22.65 6.42
N VAL A 414 5.88 -23.98 6.46
CA VAL A 414 5.26 -24.79 5.39
C VAL A 414 3.78 -24.38 5.19
N ALA A 415 3.03 -24.17 6.27
CA ALA A 415 1.65 -23.75 6.16
C ALA A 415 1.53 -22.31 5.59
N ALA A 416 2.42 -21.39 5.97
CA ALA A 416 2.49 -20.06 5.36
C ALA A 416 2.84 -20.13 3.87
N GLY A 417 3.74 -21.04 3.48
CA GLY A 417 4.05 -21.35 2.09
C GLY A 417 2.82 -21.83 1.29
N ALA A 418 1.96 -22.64 1.90
CA ALA A 418 0.71 -23.06 1.28
C ALA A 418 -0.24 -21.88 1.04
N VAL A 419 -0.28 -20.87 1.92
CA VAL A 419 -1.03 -19.62 1.70
C VAL A 419 -0.49 -18.87 0.48
N LEU A 420 0.85 -18.78 0.31
CA LEU A 420 1.45 -18.15 -0.87
C LEU A 420 1.09 -18.89 -2.16
N VAL A 421 1.07 -20.22 -2.15
CA VAL A 421 0.65 -21.02 -3.31
C VAL A 421 -0.80 -20.67 -3.70
N VAL A 422 -1.72 -20.60 -2.73
CA VAL A 422 -3.12 -20.19 -2.96
C VAL A 422 -3.17 -18.76 -3.50
N ALA A 423 -2.41 -17.83 -2.91
CA ALA A 423 -2.37 -16.43 -3.34
C ALA A 423 -1.87 -16.28 -4.78
N ARG A 424 -0.74 -16.92 -5.11
CA ARG A 424 -0.15 -16.88 -6.45
C ARG A 424 -1.08 -17.51 -7.50
N ALA A 425 -1.71 -18.64 -7.19
CA ALA A 425 -2.67 -19.27 -8.09
C ALA A 425 -3.93 -18.43 -8.33
N ALA A 426 -4.37 -17.69 -7.31
CA ALA A 426 -5.58 -16.86 -7.39
C ALA A 426 -5.29 -15.41 -7.84
N SER A 427 -4.06 -14.99 -7.93
CA SER A 427 -3.69 -13.62 -8.33
C SER A 427 -4.11 -13.24 -9.74
N SER A 428 -4.23 -14.24 -10.64
CA SER A 428 -4.73 -14.10 -12.02
C SER A 428 -6.25 -14.11 -12.13
N TRP A 429 -6.99 -14.33 -11.05
CA TRP A 429 -8.44 -14.39 -11.08
C TRP A 429 -9.08 -13.01 -11.35
N PRO A 430 -10.28 -12.98 -11.99
CA PRO A 430 -10.89 -11.73 -12.40
C PRO A 430 -11.13 -10.76 -11.23
N GLN A 431 -10.75 -9.51 -11.43
CA GLN A 431 -11.12 -8.38 -10.59
C GLN A 431 -12.43 -7.77 -11.11
N VAL A 432 -13.30 -7.33 -10.21
CA VAL A 432 -14.60 -6.77 -10.59
C VAL A 432 -14.73 -5.35 -10.07
N GLY A 433 -15.14 -4.46 -10.97
CA GLY A 433 -15.44 -3.07 -10.64
C GLY A 433 -16.85 -2.88 -10.04
N PRO A 434 -17.21 -1.61 -9.70
CA PRO A 434 -18.44 -1.28 -8.97
C PRO A 434 -19.72 -1.79 -9.64
N LEU A 435 -19.84 -1.67 -10.95
CA LEU A 435 -21.04 -2.09 -11.69
C LEU A 435 -21.26 -3.61 -11.62
N VAL A 436 -20.18 -4.38 -11.82
CA VAL A 436 -20.25 -5.86 -11.76
C VAL A 436 -20.49 -6.30 -10.32
N ALA A 437 -19.86 -5.68 -9.34
CA ALA A 437 -20.10 -5.97 -7.93
C ALA A 437 -21.55 -5.68 -7.52
N ALA A 438 -22.11 -4.54 -7.94
CA ALA A 438 -23.52 -4.21 -7.73
C ALA A 438 -24.45 -5.21 -8.42
N ALA A 439 -24.13 -5.64 -9.64
CA ALA A 439 -24.89 -6.66 -10.37
C ALA A 439 -24.88 -8.00 -9.62
N VAL A 440 -23.71 -8.45 -9.12
CA VAL A 440 -23.59 -9.68 -8.32
C VAL A 440 -24.45 -9.60 -7.05
N VAL A 441 -24.40 -8.48 -6.32
CA VAL A 441 -25.24 -8.27 -5.14
C VAL A 441 -26.73 -8.31 -5.51
N GLY A 442 -27.12 -7.64 -6.61
CA GLY A 442 -28.49 -7.66 -7.13
C GLY A 442 -28.96 -9.07 -7.54
N ILE A 443 -28.09 -9.85 -8.20
CA ILE A 443 -28.35 -11.24 -8.58
C ILE A 443 -28.58 -12.13 -7.34
N VAL A 444 -27.71 -12.00 -6.34
CA VAL A 444 -27.84 -12.73 -5.08
C VAL A 444 -29.14 -12.34 -4.35
N TRP A 445 -29.52 -11.06 -4.40
CA TRP A 445 -30.79 -10.60 -3.85
C TRP A 445 -32.02 -11.17 -4.60
N MET A 446 -32.00 -11.15 -5.93
CA MET A 446 -33.05 -11.75 -6.78
C MET A 446 -33.16 -13.26 -6.60
N ALA A 447 -32.04 -13.97 -6.44
CA ALA A 447 -32.02 -15.43 -6.24
C ALA A 447 -32.74 -15.92 -4.96
N ARG A 448 -33.04 -15.01 -4.02
CA ARG A 448 -33.82 -15.31 -2.81
C ARG A 448 -35.29 -15.68 -3.11
N SER A 449 -35.86 -15.19 -4.22
CA SER A 449 -37.20 -15.50 -4.63
C SER A 449 -37.19 -16.59 -5.70
N THR A 450 -37.93 -17.66 -5.47
CA THR A 450 -37.99 -18.84 -6.36
C THR A 450 -38.38 -18.48 -7.80
N ARG A 451 -39.23 -17.46 -7.97
CA ARG A 451 -39.69 -16.99 -9.29
C ARG A 451 -38.60 -16.29 -10.11
N TRP A 452 -37.59 -15.70 -9.45
CA TRP A 452 -36.51 -14.94 -10.09
C TRP A 452 -35.20 -15.73 -10.26
N ARG A 453 -35.15 -16.98 -9.71
CA ARG A 453 -33.94 -17.84 -9.80
C ARG A 453 -33.41 -18.06 -11.22
N PRO A 454 -34.24 -18.35 -12.24
CA PRO A 454 -33.74 -18.56 -13.59
C PRO A 454 -33.17 -17.26 -14.17
N LEU A 455 -33.78 -16.11 -13.88
CA LEU A 455 -33.25 -14.79 -14.33
C LEU A 455 -31.99 -14.44 -13.59
N ALA A 456 -31.89 -14.75 -12.31
CA ALA A 456 -30.68 -14.58 -11.53
C ALA A 456 -29.51 -15.45 -12.04
N ALA A 457 -29.80 -16.70 -12.43
CA ALA A 457 -28.82 -17.62 -13.01
C ALA A 457 -28.34 -17.12 -14.39
N LEU A 458 -29.25 -16.63 -15.24
CA LEU A 458 -28.90 -16.03 -16.52
C LEU A 458 -28.04 -14.76 -16.34
N ALA A 459 -28.45 -13.86 -15.43
CA ALA A 459 -27.70 -12.64 -15.13
C ALA A 459 -26.32 -12.94 -14.51
N ALA A 460 -26.19 -13.98 -13.68
CA ALA A 460 -24.92 -14.46 -13.16
C ALA A 460 -24.02 -14.98 -14.29
N ALA A 461 -24.56 -15.79 -15.19
CA ALA A 461 -23.82 -16.27 -16.35
C ALA A 461 -23.33 -15.11 -17.23
N LEU A 462 -24.19 -14.10 -17.49
CA LEU A 462 -23.81 -12.90 -18.23
C LEU A 462 -22.80 -12.02 -17.49
N ALA A 463 -22.89 -11.91 -16.16
CA ALA A 463 -21.92 -11.14 -15.37
C ALA A 463 -20.54 -11.82 -15.31
N ILE A 464 -20.50 -13.16 -15.35
CA ILE A 464 -19.24 -13.92 -15.38
C ILE A 464 -18.65 -13.93 -16.80
N SER A 465 -19.47 -14.10 -17.84
CA SER A 465 -19.02 -14.16 -19.22
C SER A 465 -18.87 -12.79 -19.88
N GLY A 466 -19.62 -11.78 -19.43
CA GLY A 466 -19.60 -10.41 -19.99
C GLY A 466 -18.22 -9.76 -19.96
N PRO A 467 -17.47 -9.78 -18.86
CA PRO A 467 -16.10 -9.27 -18.83
C PRO A 467 -15.15 -9.98 -19.80
N LEU A 468 -15.36 -11.29 -20.06
CA LEU A 468 -14.57 -12.06 -21.03
C LEU A 468 -14.90 -11.68 -22.47
N VAL A 469 -16.12 -11.19 -22.74
CA VAL A 469 -16.58 -10.78 -24.09
C VAL A 469 -16.33 -9.29 -24.34
N LEU A 470 -16.37 -8.45 -23.29
CA LEU A 470 -16.22 -7.00 -23.41
C LEU A 470 -14.77 -6.53 -23.28
N ILE A 471 -13.80 -7.43 -23.11
CA ILE A 471 -12.39 -7.04 -23.14
C ILE A 471 -12.08 -6.62 -24.58
N SER A 472 -12.02 -5.32 -24.80
CA SER A 472 -11.56 -4.77 -26.08
C SER A 472 -10.19 -5.37 -26.42
N PRO A 473 -9.97 -5.75 -27.70
CA PRO A 473 -8.63 -6.16 -28.09
C PRO A 473 -7.63 -5.06 -27.74
N PRO A 474 -6.39 -5.41 -27.41
CA PRO A 474 -5.37 -4.39 -27.17
C PRO A 474 -5.29 -3.44 -28.35
N PRO A 475 -5.06 -2.14 -28.11
CA PRO A 475 -4.92 -1.17 -29.20
C PRO A 475 -3.78 -1.63 -30.10
N ARG A 476 -3.94 -1.45 -31.40
CA ARG A 476 -2.90 -1.74 -32.39
C ARG A 476 -2.29 -0.44 -32.87
N LEU A 477 -0.99 -0.45 -33.10
CA LEU A 477 -0.20 0.72 -33.45
C LEU A 477 -0.47 1.87 -32.47
N ALA A 478 -0.08 1.67 -31.21
CA ALA A 478 -0.32 2.60 -30.13
C ALA A 478 0.88 2.64 -29.17
N ALA A 479 1.09 3.79 -28.56
CA ALA A 479 1.96 3.94 -27.40
C ALA A 479 1.10 3.98 -26.13
N VAL A 480 1.46 3.21 -25.12
CA VAL A 480 0.81 3.18 -23.83
C VAL A 480 1.81 3.63 -22.78
N PHE A 481 1.57 4.79 -22.18
CA PHE A 481 2.33 5.28 -21.05
C PHE A 481 1.67 4.71 -19.80
N LEU A 482 2.34 3.79 -19.13
CA LEU A 482 1.80 3.02 -18.03
C LEU A 482 1.86 3.82 -16.72
N ASP A 483 0.80 3.74 -15.93
CA ASP A 483 0.79 4.24 -14.56
C ASP A 483 1.50 3.23 -13.65
N VAL A 484 2.81 3.39 -13.52
CA VAL A 484 3.69 2.56 -12.67
C VAL A 484 4.00 3.21 -11.33
N GLY A 485 3.31 4.31 -10.98
CA GLY A 485 3.68 5.18 -9.87
C GLY A 485 4.78 6.16 -10.26
N GLN A 486 5.68 6.48 -9.33
CA GLN A 486 6.84 7.30 -9.65
C GLN A 486 7.83 6.47 -10.47
N GLY A 487 8.08 6.89 -11.72
CA GLY A 487 8.94 6.20 -12.66
C GLY A 487 8.40 6.18 -14.08
N ASP A 488 9.11 5.54 -14.98
CA ASP A 488 8.78 5.44 -16.39
C ASP A 488 8.49 4.01 -16.83
N SER A 489 7.45 3.86 -17.64
CA SER A 489 7.24 2.65 -18.43
C SER A 489 6.36 2.98 -19.63
N THR A 490 6.89 2.75 -20.83
CA THR A 490 6.17 2.97 -22.08
C THR A 490 6.12 1.68 -22.89
N LEU A 491 4.91 1.22 -23.20
CA LEU A 491 4.67 0.05 -24.01
C LEU A 491 4.25 0.49 -25.43
N LEU A 492 5.04 0.14 -26.42
CA LEU A 492 4.73 0.38 -27.82
C LEU A 492 4.14 -0.90 -28.43
N LEU A 493 2.93 -0.81 -28.94
CA LEU A 493 2.19 -1.93 -29.53
C LEU A 493 2.18 -1.81 -31.04
N GLY A 494 2.71 -2.79 -31.71
CA GLY A 494 2.78 -2.84 -33.18
C GLY A 494 1.49 -3.26 -33.87
N ALA A 495 1.49 -3.23 -35.18
CA ALA A 495 0.32 -3.49 -36.01
C ALA A 495 -0.18 -4.94 -35.96
N SER A 496 0.70 -5.91 -35.82
CA SER A 496 0.39 -7.35 -35.72
C SER A 496 0.39 -7.92 -34.32
N GLY A 497 0.89 -7.14 -33.34
CA GLY A 497 0.89 -7.49 -31.92
C GLY A 497 2.26 -7.71 -31.30
N GLN A 498 3.36 -7.48 -32.04
CA GLN A 498 4.67 -7.40 -31.43
C GLN A 498 4.75 -6.13 -30.56
N ALA A 499 5.45 -6.22 -29.46
CA ALA A 499 5.55 -5.11 -28.51
C ALA A 499 7.00 -4.74 -28.23
N VAL A 500 7.22 -3.45 -27.96
CA VAL A 500 8.47 -2.91 -27.43
C VAL A 500 8.18 -2.28 -26.09
N LEU A 501 8.99 -2.59 -25.09
CA LEU A 501 8.91 -1.97 -23.77
C LEU A 501 10.10 -1.01 -23.59
N VAL A 502 9.82 0.23 -23.23
CA VAL A 502 10.83 1.22 -22.84
C VAL A 502 10.61 1.53 -21.37
N ASP A 503 11.55 1.14 -20.56
CA ASP A 503 11.52 1.12 -19.09
C ASP A 503 10.36 0.30 -18.50
N GLY A 504 10.48 -0.03 -17.22
CA GLY A 504 9.55 -0.91 -16.55
C GLY A 504 8.96 -0.37 -15.25
N GLY A 505 9.30 0.87 -14.89
CA GLY A 505 8.93 1.42 -13.59
C GLY A 505 9.64 0.75 -12.41
N PRO A 506 9.34 1.13 -11.18
CA PRO A 506 9.99 0.59 -9.99
C PRO A 506 9.50 -0.80 -9.61
N ASN A 507 8.28 -1.17 -10.05
CA ASN A 507 7.58 -2.33 -9.48
C ASN A 507 7.36 -3.43 -10.51
N PRO A 508 8.00 -4.62 -10.35
CA PRO A 508 7.82 -5.77 -11.23
C PRO A 508 6.37 -6.23 -11.36
N VAL A 509 5.60 -6.09 -10.28
CA VAL A 509 4.20 -6.57 -10.24
C VAL A 509 3.29 -5.63 -11.02
N GLY A 510 3.50 -4.32 -10.88
CA GLY A 510 2.78 -3.31 -11.65
C GLY A 510 3.00 -3.52 -13.14
N LEU A 511 4.24 -3.70 -13.56
CA LEU A 511 4.60 -3.98 -14.94
C LEU A 511 3.97 -5.29 -15.46
N MET A 512 4.09 -6.38 -14.71
CA MET A 512 3.51 -7.66 -15.11
C MET A 512 1.99 -7.58 -15.26
N ALA A 513 1.31 -6.88 -14.35
CA ALA A 513 -0.14 -6.65 -14.43
C ALA A 513 -0.52 -5.80 -15.66
N ALA A 514 0.30 -4.82 -16.03
CA ALA A 514 0.11 -4.01 -17.23
C ALA A 514 0.30 -4.85 -18.50
N LEU A 515 1.37 -5.65 -18.59
CA LEU A 515 1.59 -6.55 -19.72
C LEU A 515 0.45 -7.57 -19.90
N GLU A 516 -0.10 -8.10 -18.79
CA GLU A 516 -1.29 -8.96 -18.83
C GLU A 516 -2.54 -8.20 -19.32
N ARG A 517 -2.74 -6.97 -18.85
CA ARG A 517 -3.86 -6.09 -19.27
C ARG A 517 -3.86 -5.85 -20.76
N TYR A 518 -2.68 -5.60 -21.32
CA TYR A 518 -2.50 -5.38 -22.76
C TYR A 518 -2.21 -6.67 -23.54
N ARG A 519 -2.27 -7.86 -22.89
CA ARG A 519 -2.05 -9.20 -23.48
C ARG A 519 -0.71 -9.32 -24.19
N VAL A 520 0.34 -8.75 -23.60
CA VAL A 520 1.70 -8.82 -24.13
C VAL A 520 2.41 -10.00 -23.49
N GLU A 521 2.69 -11.03 -24.26
CA GLU A 521 3.47 -12.20 -23.85
C GLU A 521 4.90 -12.14 -24.41
N ASP A 522 5.04 -11.56 -25.59
CA ASP A 522 6.29 -11.44 -26.33
C ASP A 522 6.70 -9.98 -26.47
N LEU A 523 7.92 -9.66 -26.03
CA LEU A 523 8.57 -8.37 -26.17
C LEU A 523 9.69 -8.52 -27.22
N ALA A 524 9.51 -7.93 -28.39
CA ALA A 524 10.54 -7.98 -29.43
C ALA A 524 11.81 -7.23 -28.97
N LEU A 525 11.63 -6.15 -28.26
CA LEU A 525 12.71 -5.32 -27.71
C LEU A 525 12.30 -4.80 -26.32
N VAL A 526 13.24 -4.81 -25.40
CA VAL A 526 13.18 -4.09 -24.12
C VAL A 526 14.29 -3.05 -24.09
N VAL A 527 13.97 -1.80 -23.83
CA VAL A 527 14.95 -0.73 -23.69
C VAL A 527 14.99 -0.30 -22.23
N VAL A 528 16.16 -0.34 -21.63
CA VAL A 528 16.46 0.25 -20.33
C VAL A 528 17.12 1.59 -20.60
N THR A 529 16.42 2.71 -20.34
CA THR A 529 16.97 4.02 -20.64
C THR A 529 18.18 4.32 -19.76
N HIS A 530 18.11 4.01 -18.49
CA HIS A 530 19.21 4.05 -17.51
C HIS A 530 18.90 3.15 -16.31
N ALA A 531 19.89 2.95 -15.43
CA ALA A 531 19.86 1.92 -14.41
C ALA A 531 19.25 2.34 -13.05
N HIS A 532 18.45 3.42 -13.00
CA HIS A 532 17.69 3.75 -11.79
C HIS A 532 16.53 2.78 -11.57
N GLU A 533 16.17 2.56 -10.31
CA GLU A 533 15.16 1.59 -9.90
C GLU A 533 13.78 1.91 -10.48
N ASP A 534 13.43 3.18 -10.56
CA ASP A 534 12.16 3.66 -11.12
C ASP A 534 12.05 3.54 -12.65
N HIS A 535 13.09 2.98 -13.31
CA HIS A 535 13.13 2.60 -14.72
C HIS A 535 13.41 1.11 -14.92
N ALA A 536 14.40 0.56 -14.23
CA ALA A 536 14.87 -0.80 -14.39
C ALA A 536 14.15 -1.82 -13.49
N GLY A 537 13.59 -1.40 -12.35
CA GLY A 537 13.06 -2.28 -11.30
C GLY A 537 12.04 -3.28 -11.82
N GLY A 538 11.07 -2.83 -12.62
CA GLY A 538 10.06 -3.69 -13.22
C GLY A 538 10.61 -4.72 -14.20
N ILE A 539 11.66 -4.34 -14.97
CA ILE A 539 12.26 -5.20 -15.99
C ILE A 539 12.98 -6.40 -15.37
N ALA A 540 13.54 -6.24 -14.17
CA ALA A 540 14.30 -7.28 -13.48
C ALA A 540 13.52 -8.63 -13.35
N ALA A 541 12.20 -8.58 -13.31
CA ALA A 541 11.37 -9.77 -13.20
C ALA A 541 10.91 -10.37 -14.54
N LEU A 542 11.22 -9.77 -15.68
CA LEU A 542 10.75 -10.24 -17.00
C LEU A 542 11.49 -11.50 -17.50
N PRO A 543 12.83 -11.63 -17.36
CA PRO A 543 13.53 -12.81 -17.84
C PRO A 543 12.94 -14.11 -17.29
N GLY A 544 12.65 -15.05 -18.18
CA GLY A 544 12.02 -16.33 -17.84
C GLY A 544 10.50 -16.28 -17.58
N ARG A 545 9.89 -15.09 -17.55
CA ARG A 545 8.43 -14.91 -17.40
C ARG A 545 7.77 -14.37 -18.67
N ARG A 546 8.54 -13.71 -19.51
CA ARG A 546 8.12 -13.21 -20.81
C ARG A 546 9.19 -13.57 -21.85
N THR A 547 8.78 -13.75 -23.09
CA THR A 547 9.72 -13.88 -24.20
C THR A 547 10.30 -12.50 -24.49
N ILE A 548 11.61 -12.36 -24.51
CA ILE A 548 12.32 -11.13 -24.81
C ILE A 548 13.26 -11.40 -25.98
N GLY A 549 13.09 -10.68 -27.08
CA GLY A 549 13.93 -10.82 -28.25
C GLY A 549 15.33 -10.27 -28.03
N GLN A 550 15.42 -9.05 -27.50
CA GLN A 550 16.69 -8.38 -27.17
C GLN A 550 16.50 -7.28 -26.12
N ILE A 551 17.58 -6.86 -25.49
CA ILE A 551 17.62 -5.76 -24.50
C ILE A 551 18.60 -4.70 -25.00
N TRP A 552 18.18 -3.44 -25.07
CA TRP A 552 19.04 -2.30 -25.30
C TRP A 552 19.29 -1.53 -24.00
N TYR A 553 20.52 -1.01 -23.86
CA TYR A 553 20.90 -0.18 -22.72
C TYR A 553 21.95 0.88 -23.12
N PRO A 554 22.19 1.95 -22.34
CA PRO A 554 23.02 3.09 -22.78
C PRO A 554 24.54 2.83 -22.79
N GLY A 555 25.00 1.67 -22.40
CA GLY A 555 26.42 1.37 -22.28
C GLY A 555 27.07 2.06 -21.04
N GLY A 556 28.27 1.66 -20.72
CA GLY A 556 29.01 2.16 -19.55
C GLY A 556 28.91 1.25 -18.33
N LEU A 557 29.47 1.70 -17.21
CA LEU A 557 29.36 1.01 -15.92
C LEU A 557 28.07 1.44 -15.25
N HIS A 558 27.14 0.54 -15.14
CA HIS A 558 25.91 0.72 -14.38
C HIS A 558 26.00 -0.14 -13.13
N SER A 559 25.62 0.42 -11.98
CA SER A 559 25.49 -0.27 -10.71
C SER A 559 24.05 -0.14 -10.23
N GLY A 560 23.52 -1.21 -9.68
CA GLY A 560 22.17 -1.26 -9.13
C GLY A 560 21.67 -2.70 -9.12
N GLU A 561 20.92 -3.05 -8.09
CA GLU A 561 20.46 -4.44 -7.89
C GLU A 561 19.58 -4.91 -9.05
N SER A 562 18.65 -4.09 -9.50
CA SER A 562 17.76 -4.43 -10.62
C SER A 562 18.50 -4.60 -11.93
N TRP A 563 19.52 -3.76 -12.19
CA TRP A 563 20.34 -3.91 -13.37
C TRP A 563 21.15 -5.22 -13.37
N GLU A 564 21.74 -5.58 -12.22
CA GLU A 564 22.46 -6.85 -12.06
C GLU A 564 21.51 -8.04 -12.28
N GLN A 565 20.29 -7.99 -11.74
CA GLN A 565 19.26 -9.00 -11.93
C GLN A 565 18.83 -9.15 -13.40
N ILE A 566 18.69 -8.02 -14.14
CA ILE A 566 18.42 -8.03 -15.58
C ILE A 566 19.52 -8.77 -16.33
N LEU A 567 20.80 -8.46 -16.05
CA LEU A 567 21.93 -9.11 -16.71
C LEU A 567 22.03 -10.60 -16.38
N ILE A 568 21.86 -10.98 -15.11
CA ILE A 568 21.83 -12.39 -14.68
C ILE A 568 20.71 -13.13 -15.42
N GLY A 569 19.51 -12.54 -15.46
CA GLY A 569 18.38 -13.11 -16.18
C GLY A 569 18.63 -13.22 -17.68
N ALA A 570 19.20 -12.19 -18.30
CA ALA A 570 19.52 -12.20 -19.73
C ALA A 570 20.50 -13.35 -20.08
N VAL A 571 21.55 -13.51 -19.27
CA VAL A 571 22.51 -14.63 -19.44
C VAL A 571 21.82 -15.98 -19.24
N ALA A 572 21.01 -16.13 -18.18
CA ALA A 572 20.34 -17.37 -17.84
C ALA A 572 19.36 -17.85 -18.92
N PHE A 573 18.71 -16.92 -19.61
CA PHE A 573 17.70 -17.22 -20.64
C PHE A 573 18.19 -16.96 -22.07
N GLY A 574 19.48 -16.62 -22.28
CA GLY A 574 20.09 -16.44 -23.58
C GLY A 574 19.55 -15.20 -24.34
N ILE A 575 19.15 -14.15 -23.62
CA ILE A 575 18.61 -12.93 -24.19
C ILE A 575 19.79 -12.04 -24.63
N PRO A 576 19.87 -11.60 -25.91
CA PRO A 576 20.88 -10.66 -26.37
C PRO A 576 20.78 -9.31 -25.65
N VAL A 577 21.91 -8.77 -25.21
CA VAL A 577 22.00 -7.44 -24.59
C VAL A 577 22.95 -6.58 -25.42
N GLU A 578 22.45 -5.48 -25.96
CA GLU A 578 23.18 -4.58 -26.87
C GLU A 578 23.27 -3.17 -26.33
N VAL A 579 24.40 -2.52 -26.59
CA VAL A 579 24.58 -1.10 -26.27
C VAL A 579 23.87 -0.25 -27.31
N ALA A 580 22.87 0.52 -26.89
CA ALA A 580 22.20 1.49 -27.75
C ALA A 580 23.13 2.66 -28.02
N VAL A 581 23.47 2.89 -29.29
CA VAL A 581 24.32 3.98 -29.73
C VAL A 581 23.58 4.91 -30.67
N PRO A 582 23.86 6.23 -30.65
CA PRO A 582 23.21 7.18 -31.54
C PRO A 582 23.31 6.78 -33.02
N GLY A 583 22.20 6.89 -33.74
CA GLY A 583 22.08 6.47 -35.15
C GLY A 583 21.69 5.00 -35.35
N MET A 584 21.61 4.19 -34.29
CA MET A 584 21.06 2.83 -34.34
C MET A 584 19.56 2.90 -34.67
N VAL A 585 19.14 2.10 -35.65
CA VAL A 585 17.75 2.08 -36.11
C VAL A 585 17.24 0.64 -36.15
N GLU A 586 16.05 0.43 -35.60
CA GLU A 586 15.33 -0.84 -35.65
C GLU A 586 13.92 -0.63 -36.12
N VAL A 587 13.41 -1.58 -36.90
CA VAL A 587 12.02 -1.54 -37.38
C VAL A 587 11.27 -2.76 -36.88
N ILE A 588 10.33 -2.55 -36.01
CA ILE A 588 9.56 -3.60 -35.37
C ILE A 588 8.07 -3.37 -35.64
N ASP A 589 7.44 -4.28 -36.35
CA ASP A 589 5.98 -4.37 -36.53
C ASP A 589 5.31 -3.01 -36.94
N GLY A 590 5.93 -2.29 -37.88
CA GLY A 590 5.44 -1.01 -38.37
C GLY A 590 5.86 0.21 -37.55
N MET A 591 6.71 0.03 -36.55
CA MET A 591 7.32 1.08 -35.74
C MET A 591 8.81 1.19 -36.10
N ARG A 592 9.28 2.39 -36.43
CA ARG A 592 10.70 2.70 -36.65
C ARG A 592 11.22 3.38 -35.38
N LEU A 593 12.18 2.75 -34.72
CA LEU A 593 12.84 3.25 -33.56
C LEU A 593 14.25 3.71 -33.92
N GLU A 594 14.64 4.92 -33.56
CA GLU A 594 15.97 5.46 -33.77
C GLU A 594 16.55 5.97 -32.45
N VAL A 595 17.75 5.55 -32.13
CA VAL A 595 18.49 6.02 -30.93
C VAL A 595 19.10 7.37 -31.25
N LEU A 596 18.71 8.42 -30.51
CA LEU A 596 19.23 9.77 -30.63
C LEU A 596 20.30 10.09 -29.58
N GLY A 597 20.30 9.44 -28.45
CA GLY A 597 21.21 9.66 -27.34
C GLY A 597 21.46 8.39 -26.52
N PRO A 598 22.48 8.40 -25.63
CA PRO A 598 23.33 9.51 -25.24
C PRO A 598 24.42 9.85 -26.29
N LEU A 599 24.65 11.15 -26.58
CA LEU A 599 25.61 11.59 -27.61
C LEU A 599 27.07 11.48 -27.17
N ARG A 600 27.31 11.44 -25.88
CA ARG A 600 28.62 11.27 -25.24
C ARG A 600 28.44 10.63 -23.87
N ARG A 601 29.52 10.39 -23.18
CA ARG A 601 29.47 10.00 -21.75
C ARG A 601 29.22 11.23 -20.89
N TYR A 602 28.18 11.16 -20.04
CA TYR A 602 27.84 12.19 -19.06
C TYR A 602 28.24 11.74 -17.65
N GLU A 603 28.41 12.69 -16.72
CA GLU A 603 28.69 12.39 -15.31
C GLU A 603 27.42 11.92 -14.59
N GLY A 604 26.26 12.53 -14.91
CA GLY A 604 24.97 12.15 -14.35
C GLY A 604 24.41 10.89 -15.00
N ILE A 605 23.88 9.98 -14.21
CA ILE A 605 23.27 8.73 -14.70
C ILE A 605 22.00 9.02 -15.52
N ASN A 606 21.24 10.05 -15.16
CA ASN A 606 20.07 10.51 -15.88
C ASN A 606 20.40 10.95 -17.31
N ASP A 607 21.45 11.75 -17.45
CA ASP A 607 21.92 12.22 -18.77
C ASP A 607 22.49 11.09 -19.65
N GLN A 608 22.76 9.90 -19.09
CA GLN A 608 23.12 8.70 -19.84
C GLN A 608 21.92 7.98 -20.46
N SER A 609 20.70 8.46 -20.25
CA SER A 609 19.48 7.81 -20.77
C SER A 609 19.54 7.54 -22.26
N VAL A 610 19.12 6.35 -22.66
CA VAL A 610 18.80 6.06 -24.07
C VAL A 610 17.62 6.94 -24.47
N VAL A 611 17.83 7.75 -25.46
CA VAL A 611 16.82 8.65 -26.02
C VAL A 611 16.35 8.09 -27.37
N LEU A 612 15.05 7.89 -27.50
CA LEU A 612 14.46 7.29 -28.68
C LEU A 612 13.56 8.27 -29.43
N TRP A 613 13.71 8.24 -30.74
CA TRP A 613 12.73 8.76 -31.68
C TRP A 613 11.95 7.59 -32.27
N VAL A 614 10.62 7.63 -32.16
CA VAL A 614 9.76 6.57 -32.68
C VAL A 614 8.81 7.13 -33.72
N GLU A 615 8.77 6.51 -34.89
CA GLU A 615 7.83 6.83 -35.95
C GLU A 615 6.93 5.64 -36.24
N ALA A 616 5.62 5.84 -36.20
CA ALA A 616 4.65 4.81 -36.51
C ALA A 616 3.33 5.43 -36.99
N GLY A 617 2.73 4.87 -38.03
CA GLY A 617 1.40 5.27 -38.49
C GLY A 617 1.24 6.74 -38.88
N GLY A 618 2.33 7.47 -39.09
CA GLY A 618 2.38 8.91 -39.39
C GLY A 618 2.48 9.80 -38.16
N ALA A 619 2.60 9.25 -36.97
CA ALA A 619 2.89 9.97 -35.72
C ALA A 619 4.36 9.81 -35.31
N SER A 620 4.89 10.83 -34.63
CA SER A 620 6.24 10.85 -34.08
C SER A 620 6.21 10.96 -32.54
N LEU A 621 6.98 10.11 -31.86
CA LEU A 621 7.14 10.13 -30.41
C LEU A 621 8.59 10.38 -30.04
N PHE A 622 8.80 11.20 -29.05
CA PHE A 622 10.09 11.50 -28.49
C PHE A 622 10.14 11.00 -27.05
N LEU A 623 10.83 9.88 -26.83
CA LEU A 623 11.00 9.22 -25.54
C LEU A 623 12.37 9.59 -25.00
N THR A 624 12.39 10.40 -23.96
CA THR A 624 13.60 11.10 -23.50
C THR A 624 14.32 10.39 -22.37
N GLY A 625 13.70 9.39 -21.74
CA GLY A 625 14.14 8.95 -20.42
C GLY A 625 14.20 10.14 -19.46
N ASP A 626 15.28 10.22 -18.69
CA ASP A 626 15.46 11.24 -17.66
C ASP A 626 16.55 12.25 -17.94
N ILE A 627 16.83 12.51 -19.25
CA ILE A 627 17.86 13.50 -19.61
C ILE A 627 17.61 14.86 -18.94
N GLU A 628 18.68 15.43 -18.41
CA GLU A 628 18.70 16.73 -17.79
C GLU A 628 19.34 17.80 -18.72
N VAL A 629 19.62 18.98 -18.14
CA VAL A 629 20.10 20.15 -18.90
C VAL A 629 21.29 19.83 -19.82
N ALA A 630 22.24 18.98 -19.40
CA ALA A 630 23.45 18.74 -20.19
C ALA A 630 23.16 17.94 -21.45
N ALA A 631 22.43 16.82 -21.33
CA ALA A 631 22.05 16.01 -22.48
C ALA A 631 20.99 16.71 -23.36
N GLN A 632 20.05 17.44 -22.76
CA GLN A 632 19.06 18.23 -23.50
C GLN A 632 19.71 19.27 -24.41
N ARG A 633 20.72 19.98 -23.95
CA ARG A 633 21.44 20.98 -24.73
C ARG A 633 22.26 20.37 -25.86
N ASP A 634 22.95 19.27 -25.59
CA ASP A 634 23.74 18.59 -26.62
C ASP A 634 22.83 18.01 -27.72
N LEU A 635 21.67 17.45 -27.35
CA LEU A 635 20.72 16.86 -28.27
C LEU A 635 19.95 17.91 -29.10
N GLY A 636 19.75 19.11 -28.53
CA GLY A 636 18.88 20.13 -29.10
C GLY A 636 17.38 19.75 -29.06
N PRO A 637 16.50 20.74 -29.23
CA PRO A 637 15.06 20.51 -29.19
C PRO A 637 14.58 19.70 -30.39
N GLN A 638 13.74 18.70 -30.16
CA GLN A 638 13.13 17.87 -31.21
C GLN A 638 11.61 18.14 -31.27
N ARG A 639 11.07 18.30 -32.47
CA ARG A 639 9.65 18.54 -32.72
C ARG A 639 8.93 17.24 -33.04
N ALA A 640 8.41 16.60 -32.01
CA ALA A 640 7.58 15.42 -32.15
C ALA A 640 6.09 15.74 -31.91
N ASP A 641 5.21 14.88 -32.38
CA ASP A 641 3.79 14.97 -32.04
C ASP A 641 3.57 14.72 -30.55
N VAL A 642 4.28 13.74 -29.99
CA VAL A 642 4.19 13.33 -28.58
C VAL A 642 5.57 13.40 -27.93
N LEU A 643 5.67 14.09 -26.81
CA LEU A 643 6.85 14.15 -25.96
C LEU A 643 6.57 13.41 -24.65
N LYS A 644 7.36 12.39 -24.32
CA LYS A 644 7.50 11.97 -22.94
C LYS A 644 8.39 12.98 -22.24
N VAL A 645 7.85 13.67 -21.24
CA VAL A 645 8.55 14.76 -20.55
C VAL A 645 9.73 14.21 -19.78
N PRO A 646 10.95 14.78 -19.93
CA PRO A 646 12.13 14.26 -19.27
C PRO A 646 12.00 14.29 -17.73
N HIS A 647 12.59 13.31 -17.06
CA HIS A 647 12.77 13.24 -15.63
C HIS A 647 11.49 13.57 -14.84
N HIS A 648 10.37 12.95 -15.25
CA HIS A 648 9.04 13.08 -14.65
C HIS A 648 8.56 14.54 -14.51
N GLY A 649 9.10 15.46 -15.32
CA GLY A 649 8.85 16.89 -15.21
C GLY A 649 9.62 17.58 -14.08
N GLY A 650 10.77 17.06 -13.72
CA GLY A 650 11.62 17.63 -12.66
C GLY A 650 12.18 19.01 -13.01
N SER A 651 12.51 19.78 -11.98
CA SER A 651 13.10 21.14 -12.10
C SER A 651 14.51 21.18 -12.70
N THR A 652 15.12 20.03 -12.95
CA THR A 652 16.41 19.87 -13.64
C THR A 652 16.30 19.91 -15.17
N SER A 653 15.10 20.17 -15.71
CA SER A 653 14.88 20.33 -17.16
C SER A 653 15.23 21.76 -17.62
N ASP A 654 15.78 21.87 -18.82
CA ASP A 654 16.00 23.15 -19.49
C ASP A 654 14.66 23.68 -20.06
N LEU A 655 14.13 24.76 -19.47
CA LEU A 655 12.83 25.31 -19.83
C LEU A 655 12.80 25.85 -21.27
N ASP A 656 13.91 26.39 -21.77
CA ASP A 656 14.01 26.88 -23.14
C ASP A 656 13.99 25.72 -24.15
N TRP A 657 14.64 24.61 -23.81
CA TRP A 657 14.62 23.39 -24.60
C TRP A 657 13.20 22.81 -24.67
N LEU A 658 12.48 22.72 -23.53
CA LEU A 658 11.07 22.29 -23.49
C LEU A 658 10.19 23.20 -24.34
N ALA A 659 10.35 24.52 -24.21
CA ALA A 659 9.59 25.50 -24.97
C ALA A 659 9.83 25.40 -26.46
N ALA A 660 11.05 25.06 -26.89
CA ALA A 660 11.44 24.92 -28.31
C ALA A 660 11.00 23.59 -28.93
N SER A 661 10.84 22.53 -28.11
CA SER A 661 10.39 21.21 -28.61
C SER A 661 8.96 21.20 -29.09
N MET A 662 8.09 22.08 -28.58
CA MET A 662 6.73 22.36 -29.06
C MET A 662 5.90 21.11 -29.47
N PRO A 663 5.77 20.09 -28.61
CA PRO A 663 4.97 18.92 -28.93
C PRO A 663 3.47 19.28 -28.94
N ARG A 664 2.67 18.49 -29.65
CA ARG A 664 1.20 18.60 -29.56
C ARG A 664 0.67 18.03 -28.27
N LEU A 665 1.30 16.94 -27.78
CA LEU A 665 0.96 16.22 -26.58
C LEU A 665 2.22 16.01 -25.73
N SER A 666 2.17 16.41 -24.47
CA SER A 666 3.21 16.15 -23.47
C SER A 666 2.70 15.16 -22.44
N ILE A 667 3.38 14.03 -22.30
CA ILE A 667 3.07 13.01 -21.30
C ILE A 667 4.06 13.12 -20.15
N VAL A 668 3.55 13.30 -18.95
CA VAL A 668 4.33 13.28 -17.72
C VAL A 668 4.05 11.95 -17.00
N SER A 669 5.00 11.02 -17.10
CA SER A 669 4.98 9.79 -16.29
C SER A 669 5.41 10.15 -14.88
N VAL A 670 4.50 10.10 -13.93
CA VAL A 670 4.76 10.53 -12.55
C VAL A 670 3.77 9.85 -11.61
N GLY A 671 4.19 9.62 -10.38
CA GLY A 671 3.35 9.15 -9.29
C GLY A 671 3.49 10.01 -8.05
N GLU A 672 2.95 9.52 -6.93
CA GLU A 672 3.13 10.16 -5.63
C GLU A 672 4.61 10.16 -5.28
N ASN A 673 5.18 11.35 -5.06
CA ASN A 673 6.61 11.51 -4.84
C ASN A 673 6.94 12.66 -3.90
N ASP A 674 8.12 12.57 -3.27
CA ASP A 674 8.66 13.59 -2.37
C ASP A 674 9.67 14.53 -3.07
N TYR A 675 9.91 14.35 -4.38
CA TYR A 675 10.90 15.10 -5.15
C TYR A 675 10.35 16.45 -5.65
N GLY A 676 9.03 16.63 -5.59
CA GLY A 676 8.35 17.81 -6.13
C GLY A 676 8.16 17.75 -7.65
N HIS A 677 8.08 16.56 -8.20
CA HIS A 677 7.78 16.30 -9.61
C HIS A 677 6.27 16.14 -9.83
N PRO A 678 5.71 16.67 -10.93
CA PRO A 678 6.34 17.61 -11.85
C PRO A 678 6.46 19.02 -11.24
N SER A 679 7.51 19.75 -11.60
CA SER A 679 7.69 21.13 -11.11
C SER A 679 6.64 22.05 -11.73
N PRO A 680 6.15 23.07 -10.99
CA PRO A 680 5.17 24.02 -11.52
C PRO A 680 5.69 24.76 -12.77
N GLU A 681 6.98 25.11 -12.82
CA GLU A 681 7.61 25.84 -13.91
C GLU A 681 7.61 25.01 -15.20
N VAL A 682 7.93 23.72 -15.10
CA VAL A 682 7.85 22.79 -16.26
C VAL A 682 6.42 22.67 -16.77
N LEU A 683 5.45 22.51 -15.85
CA LEU A 683 4.04 22.44 -16.24
C LEU A 683 3.55 23.73 -16.90
N GLU A 684 3.97 24.89 -16.43
CA GLU A 684 3.60 26.20 -17.00
C GLU A 684 4.11 26.31 -18.44
N VAL A 685 5.39 26.00 -18.66
CA VAL A 685 6.01 26.06 -20.00
C VAL A 685 5.32 25.10 -20.98
N LEU A 686 5.06 23.86 -20.57
CA LEU A 686 4.43 22.86 -21.42
C LEU A 686 2.96 23.22 -21.71
N SER A 687 2.19 23.62 -20.68
CA SER A 687 0.75 23.92 -20.82
C SER A 687 0.49 25.13 -21.70
N ALA A 688 1.47 26.03 -21.85
CA ALA A 688 1.35 27.17 -22.75
C ALA A 688 1.36 26.78 -24.24
N ARG A 689 1.78 25.54 -24.60
CA ARG A 689 2.08 25.14 -25.97
C ARG A 689 1.58 23.77 -26.41
N SER A 690 1.27 22.89 -25.43
CA SER A 690 0.84 21.51 -25.68
C SER A 690 -0.30 21.09 -24.73
N VAL A 691 -0.99 20.01 -25.08
CA VAL A 691 -1.87 19.32 -24.14
C VAL A 691 -0.98 18.51 -23.18
N VAL A 692 -1.05 18.80 -21.88
CA VAL A 692 -0.28 18.08 -20.86
C VAL A 692 -1.17 17.05 -20.18
N VAL A 693 -0.74 15.78 -20.17
CA VAL A 693 -1.44 14.69 -19.49
C VAL A 693 -0.47 13.98 -18.56
N ARG A 694 -0.94 13.63 -17.36
CA ARG A 694 -0.15 13.01 -16.30
C ARG A 694 -0.70 11.65 -15.97
N THR A 695 0.19 10.66 -15.76
CA THR A 695 -0.21 9.29 -15.42
C THR A 695 -0.85 9.18 -14.05
N ASP A 696 -0.40 9.96 -13.06
CA ASP A 696 -0.98 9.97 -11.70
C ASP A 696 -2.43 10.48 -11.63
N LEU A 697 -2.86 11.24 -12.63
CA LEU A 697 -4.22 11.77 -12.73
C LEU A 697 -5.10 10.96 -13.69
N ALA A 698 -4.53 10.46 -14.80
CA ALA A 698 -5.26 9.81 -15.88
C ALA A 698 -5.20 8.27 -15.83
N GLY A 699 -4.29 7.68 -15.03
CA GLY A 699 -3.96 6.27 -15.15
C GLY A 699 -3.12 5.98 -16.39
N ASP A 700 -3.22 4.77 -16.94
CA ASP A 700 -2.57 4.45 -18.21
C ASP A 700 -3.10 5.37 -19.32
N ILE A 701 -2.19 5.92 -20.13
CA ILE A 701 -2.52 6.83 -21.22
C ILE A 701 -2.23 6.11 -22.56
N VAL A 702 -3.27 5.80 -23.30
CA VAL A 702 -3.15 5.17 -24.62
C VAL A 702 -3.17 6.24 -25.70
N VAL A 703 -2.10 6.34 -26.47
CA VAL A 703 -1.94 7.25 -27.59
C VAL A 703 -1.95 6.44 -28.88
N PRO A 704 -3.02 6.53 -29.72
CA PRO A 704 -3.01 5.90 -31.02
C PRO A 704 -1.91 6.50 -31.90
N LEU A 705 -1.13 5.66 -32.57
CA LEU A 705 -0.11 6.09 -33.51
C LEU A 705 -0.66 6.20 -34.95
N THR A 706 -1.94 5.93 -35.11
CA THR A 706 -2.67 6.12 -36.38
C THR A 706 -3.67 7.26 -36.25
N GLY A 707 -3.53 8.30 -37.06
CA GLY A 707 -4.41 9.46 -37.03
C GLY A 707 -3.94 10.56 -36.12
N ASP A 708 -4.87 11.21 -35.39
CA ASP A 708 -4.55 12.32 -34.50
C ASP A 708 -4.15 11.81 -33.09
N PRO A 709 -2.90 12.04 -32.64
CA PRO A 709 -2.44 11.63 -31.31
C PRO A 709 -3.21 12.29 -30.14
N LEU A 710 -3.93 13.38 -30.39
CA LEU A 710 -4.81 13.99 -29.39
C LEU A 710 -6.10 13.18 -29.13
N ARG A 711 -6.37 12.12 -29.89
CA ARG A 711 -7.45 11.17 -29.64
C ARG A 711 -7.06 10.12 -28.57
N MET A 712 -6.18 10.50 -27.64
CA MET A 712 -5.79 9.64 -26.54
C MET A 712 -7.00 9.10 -25.75
N ILE A 713 -6.84 7.90 -25.22
CA ILE A 713 -7.84 7.24 -24.37
C ILE A 713 -7.18 7.04 -22.98
N PRO A 714 -7.55 7.83 -21.97
CA PRO A 714 -7.08 7.54 -20.62
C PRO A 714 -7.74 6.24 -20.14
N VAL A 715 -6.91 5.30 -19.71
CA VAL A 715 -7.36 4.02 -19.15
C VAL A 715 -6.99 4.04 -17.67
N SER A 716 -7.96 4.25 -16.80
CA SER A 716 -7.72 4.23 -15.35
C SER A 716 -7.18 2.87 -14.92
N SER A 717 -5.93 2.82 -14.51
CA SER A 717 -5.30 1.62 -13.92
C SER A 717 -5.82 1.33 -12.51
N SER A 718 -6.31 2.35 -11.82
CA SER A 718 -6.67 2.30 -10.40
C SER A 718 -8.18 2.37 -10.11
N GLY A 719 -9.03 2.53 -11.14
CA GLY A 719 -10.47 2.78 -10.91
C GLY A 719 -10.75 4.12 -10.19
N ARG A 720 -9.77 5.01 -10.09
CA ARG A 720 -9.99 6.38 -9.63
C ARG A 720 -10.70 7.14 -10.74
N ALA A 721 -11.95 7.51 -10.51
CA ALA A 721 -12.62 8.51 -11.32
C ALA A 721 -11.89 9.86 -11.13
N PRO A 722 -11.87 10.74 -12.15
CA PRO A 722 -11.21 12.04 -12.09
C PRO A 722 -11.77 12.90 -10.95
#